data_ab8380e905f6b98540692cfa8ae16b56
#
_entry.id   ab8380e905f6b98540692cfa8ae16b56
#
_cell.length_a   1.000
_cell.length_b   1.000
_cell.length_c   1.000
_cell.angle_alpha   90.00
_cell.angle_beta   90.00
_cell.angle_gamma   90.00
#
_symmetry.space_group_name_H-M   'P 1'
#
loop_
_entity.id
_entity.type
_entity.pdbx_description
1 polymer ?
#
loop_
_entity_poly.entity_id
_entity_poly.type
_entity_poly.pdbx_seq_one_letter_code
_entity_poly.pdbx_strand_id
1 'polypeptide(L)'
;MRRPLLALSLALALAPAAAVDKPGVDAFFAAMAIEAAPGQQARFVAGDNLAGYFEGFTHSYETGAGYVFKSGTVFHNYMSYLDGVRNERASGREQVLPFGHRVVYANGAAEELALLSKKHALALRVTSAQPAQLSIRPLLKTAGAVTLADGVASVAPGKGATQFMALASSQPFVLEDGLLLRTSAPTASFTVVAAFGASAAEAAARARLLAAGDPIGDERRATHAALTASYLATSDSEYNKALNWAKAASRLFVVDEYGAGIWAGLPWFRENWGRDTFIALPGTLLVSGQFADARAVLANFARAQDLRTPRDKDYGRIPNRVSPDEIIYNTVDGTPWMLREAHEYIRYTGDRAFAAEMYKLAVPYFEGAIAHYVDADGLLNHAASDTWMDARVENAAHQPWSDRGARANDIQALWYTALNTGAWLAEQAGDQQRAREWRALAAKAQASFLRLFWDGQAMADRLREDGSRDTKVRPNQLMLATIPFDDFLPGAVQARVTKNAVSTLLYPYGIASLSQDDPTFHPRHENPAFHHKDAAYHNGTIWGWNAGFTVTALNRFGYQDLGWQLTQNLGRQILGLGTLGSMSENLDALPHEDGRLQPSGTFAQSWSVAEYARNGYQDYVGFKPDLPADTLAFEPAIPAAWTRFGALLPFGAGEEVAVDFVRSTGGERWTFTLRGTKSRTLRMAWLNADKSRSQAAFTLAPGKPVTLALGTRRAALDGRRLAVRQARPSYAGTIGTLRFVTPKTYRSEDFPMLRSRDALRGIIERHEYR
;
A
#
# COMPACT_ATOMS: atom_id res chain seq x y z
N MET A 1 57.15 -41.32 4.10
CA MET A 1 56.64 -40.90 2.78
C MET A 1 55.40 -40.04 3.00
N ARG A 2 55.52 -38.74 2.89
CA ARG A 2 54.42 -37.76 3.00
C ARG A 2 53.86 -37.51 1.61
N ARG A 3 52.56 -37.80 1.37
CA ARG A 3 51.87 -37.39 0.15
C ARG A 3 51.36 -35.96 0.31
N PRO A 4 51.49 -35.09 -0.70
CA PRO A 4 50.88 -33.77 -0.68
C PRO A 4 49.42 -33.85 -1.11
N LEU A 5 48.52 -33.22 -0.34
CA LEU A 5 47.14 -32.91 -0.74
C LEU A 5 47.14 -31.81 -1.80
N LEU A 6 46.76 -32.17 -3.02
CA LEU A 6 46.44 -31.19 -4.05
C LEU A 6 45.12 -30.48 -3.66
N ALA A 7 45.23 -29.20 -3.38
CA ALA A 7 44.06 -28.34 -3.32
C ALA A 7 43.58 -28.03 -4.75
N LEU A 8 42.47 -28.63 -5.15
CA LEU A 8 41.80 -28.32 -6.40
C LEU A 8 41.01 -27.02 -6.19
N SER A 9 41.59 -25.88 -6.57
CA SER A 9 40.90 -24.61 -6.70
C SER A 9 40.05 -24.63 -7.98
N LEU A 10 38.74 -24.92 -7.84
CA LEU A 10 37.77 -24.73 -8.89
C LEU A 10 37.56 -23.22 -9.10
N ALA A 11 38.28 -22.63 -10.04
CA ALA A 11 37.94 -21.31 -10.58
C ALA A 11 36.69 -21.47 -11.47
N LEU A 12 35.51 -21.28 -10.89
CA LEU A 12 34.30 -21.06 -11.69
C LEU A 12 34.47 -19.75 -12.45
N ALA A 13 34.57 -19.84 -13.76
CA ALA A 13 34.57 -18.69 -14.65
C ALA A 13 33.29 -17.87 -14.37
N LEU A 14 33.48 -16.64 -13.92
CA LEU A 14 32.45 -15.64 -13.71
C LEU A 14 31.90 -15.23 -15.07
N ALA A 15 30.73 -15.71 -15.45
CA ALA A 15 29.93 -15.00 -16.42
C ALA A 15 29.63 -13.61 -15.84
N PRO A 16 29.77 -12.52 -16.62
CA PRO A 16 29.41 -11.19 -16.13
C PRO A 16 27.96 -11.23 -15.66
N ALA A 17 27.69 -10.65 -14.50
CA ALA A 17 26.34 -10.49 -14.02
C ALA A 17 25.52 -9.80 -15.13
N ALA A 18 24.49 -10.47 -15.62
CA ALA A 18 23.60 -9.86 -16.59
C ALA A 18 22.97 -8.65 -15.92
N ALA A 19 22.96 -7.51 -16.61
CA ALA A 19 22.27 -6.32 -16.13
C ALA A 19 20.81 -6.72 -15.83
N VAL A 20 20.24 -6.19 -14.73
CA VAL A 20 18.82 -6.39 -14.42
C VAL A 20 18.02 -5.72 -15.53
N ASP A 21 17.55 -6.51 -16.50
CA ASP A 21 16.78 -6.02 -17.63
C ASP A 21 15.30 -5.95 -17.27
N LYS A 22 14.72 -4.77 -17.47
CA LYS A 22 13.26 -4.59 -17.39
C LYS A 22 12.63 -5.31 -18.59
N PRO A 23 11.56 -6.07 -18.41
CA PRO A 23 10.85 -6.67 -19.54
C PRO A 23 10.26 -5.58 -20.44
N GLY A 24 10.18 -5.83 -21.73
CA GLY A 24 9.48 -4.94 -22.67
C GLY A 24 7.98 -4.84 -22.33
N VAL A 25 7.32 -3.80 -22.83
CA VAL A 25 5.92 -3.46 -22.51
C VAL A 25 4.98 -4.66 -22.66
N ASP A 26 5.04 -5.36 -23.79
CA ASP A 26 4.12 -6.47 -24.08
C ASP A 26 4.39 -7.68 -23.18
N ALA A 27 5.64 -8.05 -22.98
CA ALA A 27 6.03 -9.14 -22.09
C ALA A 27 5.64 -8.85 -20.63
N PHE A 28 5.78 -7.60 -20.21
CA PHE A 28 5.39 -7.17 -18.85
C PHE A 28 3.89 -7.35 -18.63
N PHE A 29 3.03 -6.81 -19.53
CA PHE A 29 1.58 -6.94 -19.36
C PHE A 29 1.06 -8.34 -19.64
N ALA A 30 1.71 -9.13 -20.48
CA ALA A 30 1.38 -10.55 -20.63
C ALA A 30 1.60 -11.32 -19.32
N ALA A 31 2.69 -11.02 -18.59
CA ALA A 31 2.96 -11.61 -17.28
C ALA A 31 2.01 -11.12 -16.18
N MET A 32 1.53 -9.88 -16.29
CA MET A 32 0.60 -9.27 -15.32
C MET A 32 -0.86 -9.67 -15.53
N ALA A 33 -1.30 -9.96 -16.76
CA ALA A 33 -2.72 -10.18 -17.06
C ALA A 33 -3.35 -11.22 -16.11
N ILE A 34 -4.45 -10.85 -15.45
CA ILE A 34 -5.27 -11.78 -14.68
C ILE A 34 -6.37 -12.30 -15.59
N GLU A 35 -6.35 -13.60 -15.88
CA GLU A 35 -7.42 -14.24 -16.65
C GLU A 35 -8.59 -14.56 -15.73
N ALA A 36 -9.77 -14.03 -16.07
CA ALA A 36 -11.00 -14.40 -15.40
C ALA A 36 -11.53 -15.72 -16.00
N ALA A 37 -11.96 -16.64 -15.13
CA ALA A 37 -12.54 -17.90 -15.57
C ALA A 37 -13.86 -17.65 -16.30
N PRO A 38 -14.18 -18.41 -17.36
CA PRO A 38 -15.46 -18.30 -18.07
C PRO A 38 -16.65 -18.41 -17.10
N GLY A 39 -17.59 -17.47 -17.20
CA GLY A 39 -18.76 -17.39 -16.31
C GLY A 39 -18.51 -16.78 -14.93
N GLN A 40 -17.27 -16.46 -14.57
CA GLN A 40 -16.95 -15.75 -13.36
C GLN A 40 -17.17 -14.24 -13.55
N GLN A 41 -18.02 -13.64 -12.72
CA GLN A 41 -18.19 -12.18 -12.66
C GLN A 41 -17.32 -11.63 -11.52
N ALA A 42 -16.05 -11.39 -11.81
CA ALA A 42 -15.10 -10.82 -10.84
C ALA A 42 -14.98 -9.30 -11.04
N ARG A 43 -15.00 -8.55 -9.94
CA ARG A 43 -14.80 -7.10 -9.96
C ARG A 43 -13.37 -6.74 -10.37
N PHE A 44 -13.23 -5.69 -11.17
CA PHE A 44 -11.94 -5.03 -11.43
C PHE A 44 -12.11 -3.51 -11.42
N VAL A 45 -11.02 -2.82 -11.15
CA VAL A 45 -10.98 -1.36 -11.05
C VAL A 45 -9.75 -0.79 -11.73
N ALA A 46 -9.89 0.40 -12.30
CA ALA A 46 -8.79 1.22 -12.83
C ALA A 46 -8.98 2.67 -12.38
N GLY A 47 -7.90 3.42 -12.14
CA GLY A 47 -7.93 4.82 -11.74
C GLY A 47 -7.44 5.74 -12.85
N ASP A 48 -7.99 6.95 -12.93
CA ASP A 48 -7.53 7.98 -13.88
C ASP A 48 -6.40 8.86 -13.32
N ASN A 49 -6.01 8.67 -12.07
CA ASN A 49 -5.01 9.46 -11.34
C ASN A 49 -5.33 10.97 -11.28
N LEU A 50 -6.61 11.31 -11.34
CA LEU A 50 -7.15 12.67 -11.16
C LEU A 50 -8.22 12.66 -10.07
N ALA A 51 -9.43 12.25 -10.41
CA ALA A 51 -10.59 12.29 -9.52
C ALA A 51 -11.62 11.18 -9.83
N GLY A 52 -11.30 10.25 -10.72
CA GLY A 52 -12.20 9.21 -11.18
C GLY A 52 -11.60 7.82 -11.20
N TYR A 53 -12.50 6.83 -11.15
CA TYR A 53 -12.14 5.43 -11.32
C TYR A 53 -13.20 4.71 -12.15
N PHE A 54 -12.80 3.68 -12.87
CA PHE A 54 -13.72 2.76 -13.55
C PHE A 54 -13.88 1.50 -12.71
N GLU A 55 -15.11 1.09 -12.46
CA GLU A 55 -15.49 -0.18 -11.86
C GLU A 55 -16.27 -1.02 -12.87
N GLY A 56 -15.77 -2.19 -13.18
CA GLY A 56 -16.42 -3.18 -14.01
C GLY A 56 -16.40 -4.57 -13.41
N PHE A 57 -17.17 -5.48 -14.05
CA PHE A 57 -17.12 -6.91 -13.76
C PHE A 57 -16.80 -7.67 -15.02
N THR A 58 -15.97 -8.69 -14.89
CA THR A 58 -15.65 -9.57 -16.01
C THR A 58 -16.91 -10.27 -16.52
N HIS A 59 -16.93 -10.57 -17.82
CA HIS A 59 -18.03 -11.28 -18.50
C HIS A 59 -19.42 -10.62 -18.38
N SER A 60 -19.49 -9.31 -18.06
CA SER A 60 -20.74 -8.57 -17.89
C SER A 60 -20.71 -7.22 -18.57
N TYR A 61 -21.86 -6.78 -19.08
CA TYR A 61 -22.12 -5.41 -19.54
C TYR A 61 -22.90 -4.58 -18.51
N GLU A 62 -23.61 -5.22 -17.58
CA GLU A 62 -24.65 -4.62 -16.76
C GLU A 62 -24.20 -4.35 -15.32
N THR A 63 -23.23 -5.11 -14.82
CA THR A 63 -22.72 -4.99 -13.45
C THR A 63 -21.58 -4.00 -13.34
N GLY A 64 -21.47 -3.34 -12.18
CA GLY A 64 -20.46 -2.34 -11.88
C GLY A 64 -20.97 -0.90 -11.91
N ALA A 65 -20.14 0.02 -11.43
CA ALA A 65 -20.50 1.44 -11.38
C ALA A 65 -20.16 2.19 -12.67
N GLY A 66 -19.26 1.65 -13.50
CA GLY A 66 -18.77 2.34 -14.68
C GLY A 66 -17.68 3.34 -14.34
N TYR A 67 -17.56 4.44 -15.10
CA TYR A 67 -16.60 5.50 -14.82
C TYR A 67 -17.20 6.52 -13.85
N VAL A 68 -16.72 6.49 -12.61
CA VAL A 68 -17.27 7.21 -11.46
C VAL A 68 -16.47 8.47 -11.18
N PHE A 69 -17.17 9.59 -11.10
CA PHE A 69 -16.68 10.88 -10.59
C PHE A 69 -17.46 11.29 -9.33
N LYS A 70 -17.01 12.33 -8.61
CA LYS A 70 -17.83 12.97 -7.57
C LYS A 70 -19.10 13.59 -8.16
N SER A 71 -19.01 14.12 -9.37
CA SER A 71 -20.13 14.74 -10.11
C SER A 71 -21.13 13.76 -10.76
N GLY A 72 -21.03 12.47 -10.45
CA GLY A 72 -21.90 11.43 -10.99
C GLY A 72 -21.27 10.59 -12.08
N THR A 73 -21.98 9.54 -12.50
CA THR A 73 -21.52 8.58 -13.53
C THR A 73 -22.31 8.81 -14.82
N VAL A 74 -21.61 9.08 -15.92
CA VAL A 74 -22.19 9.15 -17.28
C VAL A 74 -21.97 7.82 -18.01
N PHE A 75 -20.71 7.42 -18.19
CA PHE A 75 -20.33 6.19 -18.88
C PHE A 75 -20.43 4.99 -17.92
N HIS A 76 -21.21 3.98 -18.34
CA HIS A 76 -21.35 2.76 -17.55
C HIS A 76 -20.47 1.62 -18.08
N ASN A 77 -20.64 1.27 -19.36
CA ASN A 77 -19.95 0.17 -20.01
C ASN A 77 -20.02 0.35 -21.54
N TYR A 78 -19.75 -0.71 -22.31
CA TYR A 78 -19.89 -0.68 -23.78
C TYR A 78 -20.17 -2.08 -24.32
N MET A 79 -20.72 -2.13 -25.53
CA MET A 79 -20.87 -3.33 -26.35
C MET A 79 -20.09 -3.16 -27.63
N SER A 80 -19.53 -4.24 -28.16
CA SER A 80 -18.86 -4.26 -29.45
C SER A 80 -19.60 -5.18 -30.44
N TYR A 81 -19.46 -4.90 -31.74
CA TYR A 81 -20.11 -5.64 -32.79
C TYR A 81 -19.13 -5.88 -33.95
N LEU A 82 -19.23 -7.06 -34.56
CA LEU A 82 -18.58 -7.47 -35.80
C LEU A 82 -19.62 -7.76 -36.88
N ASP A 83 -19.60 -7.01 -37.98
CA ASP A 83 -20.55 -7.13 -39.07
C ASP A 83 -22.03 -7.12 -38.59
N GLY A 84 -22.34 -6.24 -37.64
CA GLY A 84 -23.67 -6.09 -37.05
C GLY A 84 -24.02 -7.13 -35.97
N VAL A 85 -23.19 -8.13 -35.74
CA VAL A 85 -23.42 -9.17 -34.72
C VAL A 85 -22.70 -8.74 -33.43
N ARG A 86 -23.43 -8.73 -32.30
CA ARG A 86 -22.89 -8.39 -31.00
C ARG A 86 -21.88 -9.47 -30.54
N ASN A 87 -20.75 -9.04 -30.05
CA ASN A 87 -19.81 -9.91 -29.36
C ASN A 87 -20.32 -10.22 -27.95
N GLU A 88 -20.58 -11.49 -27.66
CA GLU A 88 -21.11 -11.91 -26.35
C GLU A 88 -20.00 -12.05 -25.32
N ARG A 89 -19.84 -11.04 -24.46
CA ARG A 89 -18.76 -10.96 -23.46
C ARG A 89 -18.69 -12.20 -22.54
N ALA A 90 -19.83 -12.76 -22.19
CA ALA A 90 -19.90 -13.97 -21.36
C ALA A 90 -19.18 -15.19 -21.96
N SER A 91 -19.01 -15.24 -23.30
CA SER A 91 -18.31 -16.31 -24.00
C SER A 91 -16.84 -16.01 -24.35
N GLY A 92 -16.39 -14.78 -24.10
CA GLY A 92 -15.04 -14.34 -24.40
C GLY A 92 -14.01 -14.79 -23.35
N ARG A 93 -12.74 -14.88 -23.78
CA ARG A 93 -11.61 -14.96 -22.84
C ARG A 93 -11.28 -13.55 -22.36
N GLU A 94 -11.51 -13.28 -21.09
CA GLU A 94 -11.29 -11.96 -20.53
C GLU A 94 -10.05 -11.90 -19.66
N GLN A 95 -9.24 -10.85 -19.89
CA GLN A 95 -8.03 -10.52 -19.17
C GLN A 95 -8.18 -9.14 -18.52
N VAL A 96 -7.97 -9.09 -17.22
CA VAL A 96 -7.88 -7.82 -16.48
C VAL A 96 -6.45 -7.30 -16.51
N LEU A 97 -6.31 -6.00 -16.77
CA LEU A 97 -5.06 -5.25 -16.88
C LEU A 97 -5.10 -4.06 -15.90
N PRO A 98 -3.96 -3.48 -15.49
CA PRO A 98 -3.93 -2.37 -14.53
C PRO A 98 -4.74 -1.12 -14.92
N PHE A 99 -5.00 -0.94 -16.20
CA PHE A 99 -5.72 0.22 -16.76
C PHE A 99 -7.09 -0.13 -17.34
N GLY A 100 -7.53 -1.40 -17.28
CA GLY A 100 -8.81 -1.84 -17.85
C GLY A 100 -8.88 -3.34 -18.09
N HIS A 101 -9.45 -3.72 -19.22
CA HIS A 101 -9.60 -5.13 -19.59
C HIS A 101 -9.51 -5.37 -21.10
N ARG A 102 -9.28 -6.61 -21.47
CA ARG A 102 -9.31 -7.11 -22.85
C ARG A 102 -10.09 -8.41 -22.94
N VAL A 103 -10.96 -8.52 -23.94
CA VAL A 103 -11.72 -9.75 -24.23
C VAL A 103 -11.41 -10.23 -25.62
N VAL A 104 -11.18 -11.52 -25.80
CA VAL A 104 -10.92 -12.18 -27.08
C VAL A 104 -12.04 -13.20 -27.36
N TYR A 105 -12.63 -13.14 -28.53
CA TYR A 105 -13.77 -13.94 -28.95
C TYR A 105 -13.39 -15.05 -29.92
N ALA A 106 -14.20 -16.11 -29.97
CA ALA A 106 -13.99 -17.23 -30.88
C ALA A 106 -14.12 -16.86 -32.39
N ASN A 107 -14.85 -15.79 -32.71
CA ASN A 107 -14.98 -15.26 -34.07
C ASN A 107 -13.74 -14.46 -34.55
N GLY A 108 -12.68 -14.39 -33.74
CA GLY A 108 -11.47 -13.65 -34.06
C GLY A 108 -11.51 -12.16 -33.75
N ALA A 109 -12.66 -11.65 -33.22
CA ALA A 109 -12.72 -10.31 -32.69
C ALA A 109 -12.04 -10.21 -31.32
N ALA A 110 -11.57 -9.00 -30.98
CA ALA A 110 -11.19 -8.66 -29.62
C ALA A 110 -11.69 -7.25 -29.27
N GLU A 111 -12.02 -7.03 -28.01
CA GLU A 111 -12.35 -5.71 -27.49
C GLU A 111 -11.42 -5.35 -26.34
N GLU A 112 -11.18 -4.07 -26.14
CA GLU A 112 -10.32 -3.55 -25.08
C GLU A 112 -10.88 -2.23 -24.55
N LEU A 113 -10.84 -2.04 -23.22
CA LEU A 113 -11.08 -0.77 -22.55
C LEU A 113 -9.82 -0.39 -21.81
N ALA A 114 -9.38 0.86 -21.97
CA ALA A 114 -8.32 1.46 -21.17
C ALA A 114 -8.79 2.80 -20.59
N LEU A 115 -8.72 2.94 -19.27
CA LEU A 115 -8.83 4.23 -18.60
C LEU A 115 -7.50 4.98 -18.72
N LEU A 116 -7.54 6.24 -19.16
CA LEU A 116 -6.34 7.00 -19.52
C LEU A 116 -5.89 7.88 -18.36
N SER A 117 -4.75 7.55 -17.77
CA SER A 117 -4.18 8.29 -16.63
C SER A 117 -3.99 9.78 -16.93
N LYS A 118 -4.46 10.64 -16.02
CA LYS A 118 -4.36 12.12 -16.10
C LYS A 118 -4.99 12.75 -17.36
N LYS A 119 -5.99 12.06 -17.95
CA LYS A 119 -6.62 12.50 -19.21
C LYS A 119 -8.12 12.76 -19.11
N HIS A 120 -8.80 12.40 -18.02
CA HIS A 120 -10.26 12.47 -17.92
C HIS A 120 -10.93 11.84 -19.13
N ALA A 121 -10.48 10.66 -19.53
CA ALA A 121 -10.92 9.95 -20.71
C ALA A 121 -10.69 8.44 -20.59
N LEU A 122 -11.41 7.68 -21.37
CA LEU A 122 -11.16 6.27 -21.62
C LEU A 122 -11.14 6.00 -23.12
N ALA A 123 -10.44 4.93 -23.50
CA ALA A 123 -10.40 4.47 -24.88
C ALA A 123 -11.03 3.07 -24.98
N LEU A 124 -11.85 2.90 -25.99
CA LEU A 124 -12.50 1.64 -26.37
C LEU A 124 -11.97 1.21 -27.72
N ARG A 125 -11.52 -0.04 -27.85
CA ARG A 125 -11.03 -0.58 -29.11
C ARG A 125 -11.72 -1.89 -29.41
N VAL A 126 -12.15 -2.07 -30.67
CA VAL A 126 -12.54 -3.37 -31.20
C VAL A 126 -11.64 -3.69 -32.39
N THR A 127 -11.20 -4.94 -32.48
CA THR A 127 -10.36 -5.43 -33.58
C THR A 127 -10.91 -6.72 -34.15
N SER A 128 -10.56 -7.02 -35.42
CA SER A 128 -10.88 -8.27 -36.08
C SER A 128 -9.67 -8.77 -36.87
N ALA A 129 -9.62 -10.09 -37.15
CA ALA A 129 -8.54 -10.71 -37.91
C ALA A 129 -8.48 -10.26 -39.38
N GLN A 130 -9.63 -9.85 -39.94
CA GLN A 130 -9.78 -9.35 -41.29
C GLN A 130 -10.58 -8.04 -41.26
N PRO A 131 -10.41 -7.15 -42.24
CA PRO A 131 -11.26 -5.95 -42.35
C PRO A 131 -12.76 -6.31 -42.33
N ALA A 132 -13.50 -5.70 -41.39
CA ALA A 132 -14.91 -5.95 -41.14
C ALA A 132 -15.61 -4.64 -40.75
N GLN A 133 -16.95 -4.63 -40.75
CA GLN A 133 -17.71 -3.53 -40.20
C GLN A 133 -17.69 -3.60 -38.68
N LEU A 134 -16.93 -2.72 -38.06
CA LEU A 134 -16.78 -2.68 -36.61
C LEU A 134 -17.70 -1.62 -35.99
N SER A 135 -18.34 -1.95 -34.86
CA SER A 135 -19.15 -0.98 -34.13
C SER A 135 -18.90 -1.04 -32.63
N ILE A 136 -19.07 0.11 -31.98
CA ILE A 136 -19.02 0.26 -30.52
C ILE A 136 -20.28 1.01 -30.09
N ARG A 137 -20.99 0.49 -29.09
CA ARG A 137 -22.11 1.15 -28.40
C ARG A 137 -21.74 1.42 -26.96
N PRO A 138 -21.40 2.66 -26.59
CA PRO A 138 -21.31 3.06 -25.19
C PRO A 138 -22.66 2.87 -24.48
N LEU A 139 -22.62 2.33 -23.26
CA LEU A 139 -23.76 2.21 -22.37
C LEU A 139 -23.65 3.33 -21.33
N LEU A 140 -24.73 4.09 -21.20
CA LEU A 140 -24.75 5.27 -20.34
C LEU A 140 -25.69 5.04 -19.15
N LYS A 141 -25.29 5.49 -17.96
CA LYS A 141 -26.18 5.53 -16.77
C LYS A 141 -27.13 6.71 -16.84
N THR A 142 -26.60 7.86 -17.28
CA THR A 142 -27.38 9.08 -17.47
C THR A 142 -26.95 9.73 -18.77
N ALA A 143 -27.90 10.10 -19.60
CA ALA A 143 -27.63 10.81 -20.84
C ALA A 143 -28.67 11.89 -21.06
N GLY A 144 -28.22 13.06 -21.51
CA GLY A 144 -29.05 14.10 -22.13
C GLY A 144 -29.05 13.94 -23.65
N ALA A 145 -29.20 15.05 -24.35
CA ALA A 145 -29.21 15.09 -25.83
C ALA A 145 -27.86 14.62 -26.40
N VAL A 146 -27.91 13.86 -27.48
CA VAL A 146 -26.77 13.44 -28.27
C VAL A 146 -26.74 14.25 -29.56
N THR A 147 -25.61 14.83 -29.91
CA THR A 147 -25.39 15.57 -31.16
C THR A 147 -24.14 15.07 -31.87
N LEU A 148 -24.18 15.01 -33.19
CA LEU A 148 -23.00 14.69 -34.01
C LEU A 148 -22.63 15.91 -34.83
N ALA A 149 -21.41 16.43 -34.62
CA ALA A 149 -20.84 17.53 -35.40
C ALA A 149 -19.34 17.30 -35.62
N ASP A 150 -18.86 17.56 -36.82
CA ASP A 150 -17.44 17.47 -37.20
C ASP A 150 -16.76 16.16 -36.78
N GLY A 151 -17.47 15.03 -36.90
CA GLY A 151 -16.96 13.70 -36.57
C GLY A 151 -16.82 13.42 -35.06
N VAL A 152 -17.50 14.22 -34.21
CA VAL A 152 -17.57 14.00 -32.75
C VAL A 152 -19.01 13.87 -32.32
N ALA A 153 -19.34 12.79 -31.63
CA ALA A 153 -20.60 12.62 -30.96
C ALA A 153 -20.51 13.18 -29.54
N SER A 154 -21.29 14.23 -29.25
CA SER A 154 -21.33 14.88 -27.94
C SER A 154 -22.59 14.49 -27.18
N VAL A 155 -22.46 14.11 -25.93
CA VAL A 155 -23.53 13.73 -25.02
C VAL A 155 -23.60 14.74 -23.89
N ALA A 156 -24.73 15.42 -23.77
CA ALA A 156 -25.01 16.34 -22.66
C ALA A 156 -25.20 15.53 -21.36
N PRO A 157 -24.90 16.13 -20.18
CA PRO A 157 -25.15 15.47 -18.91
C PRO A 157 -26.63 15.17 -18.70
N GLY A 158 -26.93 13.99 -18.20
CA GLY A 158 -28.28 13.60 -17.78
C GLY A 158 -28.56 14.02 -16.34
N LYS A 159 -29.74 13.62 -15.80
CA LYS A 159 -30.14 13.96 -14.43
C LYS A 159 -29.10 13.47 -13.41
N GLY A 160 -28.59 14.36 -12.57
CA GLY A 160 -27.64 14.04 -11.50
C GLY A 160 -26.18 13.95 -11.95
N ALA A 161 -25.87 14.30 -13.21
CA ALA A 161 -24.50 14.39 -13.72
C ALA A 161 -24.21 15.83 -14.18
N THR A 162 -22.96 16.26 -14.06
CA THR A 162 -22.51 17.61 -14.50
C THR A 162 -21.48 17.54 -15.62
N GLN A 163 -20.94 16.36 -15.92
CA GLN A 163 -19.92 16.17 -16.93
C GLN A 163 -20.55 15.93 -18.32
N PHE A 164 -20.07 16.69 -19.32
CA PHE A 164 -20.29 16.38 -20.73
C PHE A 164 -19.37 15.22 -21.14
N MET A 165 -19.85 14.35 -22.01
CA MET A 165 -19.03 13.31 -22.64
C MET A 165 -18.95 13.58 -24.15
N ALA A 166 -17.77 13.35 -24.74
CA ALA A 166 -17.61 13.39 -26.19
C ALA A 166 -16.90 12.13 -26.68
N LEU A 167 -17.34 11.62 -27.83
CA LEU A 167 -16.82 10.42 -28.48
C LEU A 167 -16.20 10.80 -29.81
N ALA A 168 -14.92 10.48 -30.00
CA ALA A 168 -14.19 10.72 -31.24
C ALA A 168 -13.37 9.49 -31.65
N SER A 169 -13.08 9.35 -32.93
CA SER A 169 -12.22 8.33 -33.49
C SER A 169 -11.31 8.92 -34.55
N SER A 170 -10.13 8.34 -34.76
CA SER A 170 -9.27 8.66 -35.92
C SER A 170 -9.84 8.14 -37.24
N GLN A 171 -10.81 7.23 -37.18
CA GLN A 171 -11.49 6.66 -38.33
C GLN A 171 -12.87 7.25 -38.50
N PRO A 172 -13.31 7.52 -39.75
CA PRO A 172 -14.68 7.97 -40.00
C PRO A 172 -15.72 6.96 -39.52
N PHE A 173 -16.75 7.46 -38.85
CA PHE A 173 -17.86 6.65 -38.37
C PHE A 173 -19.22 7.34 -38.63
N VAL A 174 -20.28 6.56 -38.65
CA VAL A 174 -21.63 7.01 -38.62
C VAL A 174 -22.24 6.71 -37.26
N LEU A 175 -23.17 7.56 -36.83
CA LEU A 175 -23.94 7.40 -35.61
C LEU A 175 -25.30 6.83 -35.92
N GLU A 176 -25.63 5.66 -35.36
CA GLU A 176 -26.89 4.95 -35.56
C GLU A 176 -27.56 4.67 -34.22
N ASP A 177 -28.86 4.41 -34.22
CA ASP A 177 -29.64 3.98 -33.06
C ASP A 177 -29.31 4.70 -31.75
N GLY A 178 -29.26 6.03 -31.80
CA GLY A 178 -28.96 6.90 -30.67
C GLY A 178 -27.48 7.02 -30.35
N LEU A 179 -26.73 5.95 -30.10
CA LEU A 179 -25.30 6.00 -29.73
C LEU A 179 -24.49 4.78 -30.20
N LEU A 180 -24.85 4.15 -31.31
CA LEU A 180 -24.03 3.12 -31.97
C LEU A 180 -23.06 3.82 -32.94
N LEU A 181 -21.79 3.79 -32.69
CA LEU A 181 -20.73 4.26 -33.57
C LEU A 181 -20.31 3.10 -34.45
N ARG A 182 -20.55 3.20 -35.76
CA ARG A 182 -20.20 2.20 -36.76
C ARG A 182 -19.17 2.78 -37.76
N THR A 183 -18.13 2.03 -38.07
CA THR A 183 -17.13 2.46 -39.07
C THR A 183 -17.77 2.72 -40.42
N SER A 184 -17.36 3.77 -41.12
CA SER A 184 -17.90 4.13 -42.44
C SER A 184 -17.50 3.14 -43.54
N ALA A 185 -16.40 2.41 -43.34
CA ALA A 185 -15.86 1.36 -44.21
C ALA A 185 -15.30 0.20 -43.38
N PRO A 186 -15.20 -1.03 -43.96
CA PRO A 186 -14.56 -2.16 -43.29
C PRO A 186 -13.11 -1.83 -42.87
N THR A 187 -12.76 -2.20 -41.62
CA THR A 187 -11.43 -2.01 -41.05
C THR A 187 -11.09 -3.16 -40.12
N ALA A 188 -9.78 -3.40 -39.88
CA ALA A 188 -9.33 -4.39 -38.90
C ALA A 188 -9.26 -3.86 -37.46
N SER A 189 -9.40 -2.54 -37.26
CA SER A 189 -9.33 -1.93 -35.92
C SER A 189 -10.17 -0.65 -35.88
N PHE A 190 -10.91 -0.46 -34.82
CA PHE A 190 -11.70 0.74 -34.57
C PHE A 190 -11.53 1.17 -33.11
N THR A 191 -10.95 2.36 -32.90
CA THR A 191 -10.72 2.93 -31.57
C THR A 191 -11.55 4.18 -31.39
N VAL A 192 -12.36 4.21 -30.32
CA VAL A 192 -13.17 5.35 -29.89
C VAL A 192 -12.64 5.86 -28.55
N VAL A 193 -12.39 7.15 -28.45
CA VAL A 193 -12.08 7.84 -27.19
C VAL A 193 -13.35 8.46 -26.66
N ALA A 194 -13.71 8.12 -25.42
CA ALA A 194 -14.71 8.82 -24.63
C ALA A 194 -14.01 9.76 -23.66
N ALA A 195 -14.13 11.05 -23.88
CA ALA A 195 -13.51 12.09 -23.04
C ALA A 195 -14.60 12.90 -22.31
N PHE A 196 -14.24 13.41 -21.13
CA PHE A 196 -15.15 14.11 -20.23
C PHE A 196 -14.66 15.52 -19.97
N GLY A 197 -15.60 16.44 -19.68
CA GLY A 197 -15.29 17.84 -19.40
C GLY A 197 -16.46 18.62 -18.83
N ALA A 198 -16.19 19.78 -18.28
CA ALA A 198 -17.21 20.68 -17.74
C ALA A 198 -18.09 21.32 -18.82
N SER A 199 -17.66 21.24 -20.10
CA SER A 199 -18.42 21.71 -21.25
C SER A 199 -18.29 20.75 -22.44
N ALA A 200 -19.26 20.79 -23.37
CA ALA A 200 -19.22 20.02 -24.61
C ALA A 200 -17.96 20.33 -25.45
N ALA A 201 -17.56 21.60 -25.51
CA ALA A 201 -16.36 22.04 -26.24
C ALA A 201 -15.06 21.45 -25.66
N GLU A 202 -14.93 21.45 -24.35
CA GLU A 202 -13.78 20.85 -23.65
C GLU A 202 -13.70 19.35 -23.88
N ALA A 203 -14.81 18.63 -23.67
CA ALA A 203 -14.88 17.20 -23.90
C ALA A 203 -14.57 16.82 -25.37
N ALA A 204 -15.12 17.56 -26.34
CA ALA A 204 -14.89 17.34 -27.76
C ALA A 204 -13.42 17.60 -28.17
N ALA A 205 -12.82 18.69 -27.70
CA ALA A 205 -11.41 18.99 -27.96
C ALA A 205 -10.48 17.92 -27.42
N ARG A 206 -10.72 17.45 -26.19
CA ARG A 206 -9.98 16.37 -25.56
C ARG A 206 -10.14 15.05 -26.31
N ALA A 207 -11.38 14.69 -26.68
CA ALA A 207 -11.65 13.46 -27.43
C ALA A 207 -10.92 13.45 -28.80
N ARG A 208 -10.99 14.55 -29.56
CA ARG A 208 -10.27 14.68 -30.84
C ARG A 208 -8.76 14.54 -30.67
N LEU A 209 -8.19 15.26 -29.71
CA LEU A 209 -6.73 15.22 -29.45
C LEU A 209 -6.25 13.80 -29.15
N LEU A 210 -6.95 13.09 -28.29
CA LEU A 210 -6.57 11.73 -27.89
C LEU A 210 -6.82 10.70 -28.99
N ALA A 211 -7.92 10.86 -29.75
CA ALA A 211 -8.25 9.97 -30.86
C ALA A 211 -7.30 10.07 -32.06
N ALA A 212 -6.58 11.18 -32.21
CA ALA A 212 -5.58 11.37 -33.26
C ALA A 212 -4.31 10.49 -33.09
N GLY A 213 -4.08 9.93 -31.89
CA GLY A 213 -2.93 9.10 -31.55
C GLY A 213 -3.29 7.63 -31.31
N ASP A 214 -2.43 6.94 -30.56
CA ASP A 214 -2.67 5.59 -30.02
C ASP A 214 -2.89 5.65 -28.49
N PRO A 215 -4.07 6.06 -28.02
CA PRO A 215 -4.30 6.32 -26.60
C PRO A 215 -4.12 5.06 -25.71
N ILE A 216 -4.43 3.87 -26.20
CA ILE A 216 -4.24 2.62 -25.46
C ILE A 216 -2.75 2.24 -25.40
N GLY A 217 -2.03 2.38 -26.50
CA GLY A 217 -0.58 2.14 -26.52
C GLY A 217 0.19 3.15 -25.67
N ASP A 218 -0.23 4.42 -25.67
CA ASP A 218 0.35 5.46 -24.81
C ASP A 218 0.11 5.14 -23.33
N GLU A 219 -1.10 4.73 -22.93
CA GLU A 219 -1.41 4.33 -21.56
C GLU A 219 -0.59 3.10 -21.13
N ARG A 220 -0.48 2.10 -22.00
CA ARG A 220 0.39 0.92 -21.75
C ARG A 220 1.84 1.34 -21.48
N ARG A 221 2.41 2.23 -22.33
CA ARG A 221 3.78 2.74 -22.17
C ARG A 221 3.93 3.54 -20.87
N ALA A 222 2.99 4.42 -20.55
CA ALA A 222 3.02 5.25 -19.35
C ALA A 222 2.91 4.39 -18.07
N THR A 223 1.97 3.44 -18.05
CA THR A 223 1.79 2.52 -16.92
C THR A 223 3.01 1.62 -16.74
N HIS A 224 3.56 1.06 -17.84
CA HIS A 224 4.81 0.28 -17.79
C HIS A 224 5.96 1.11 -17.21
N ALA A 225 6.18 2.33 -17.67
CA ALA A 225 7.24 3.20 -17.17
C ALA A 225 7.07 3.48 -15.66
N ALA A 226 5.85 3.76 -15.21
CA ALA A 226 5.56 4.01 -13.80
C ALA A 226 5.80 2.76 -12.92
N LEU A 227 5.33 1.58 -13.35
CA LEU A 227 5.48 0.34 -12.59
C LEU A 227 6.92 -0.21 -12.60
N THR A 228 7.72 0.13 -13.61
CA THR A 228 9.13 -0.27 -13.72
C THR A 228 10.12 0.83 -13.36
N ALA A 229 9.68 1.98 -12.84
CA ALA A 229 10.56 3.00 -12.28
C ALA A 229 11.39 2.42 -11.11
N SER A 230 10.77 1.58 -10.28
CA SER A 230 11.47 0.59 -9.45
C SER A 230 11.10 -0.80 -9.94
N TYR A 231 11.99 -1.76 -9.84
CA TYR A 231 11.73 -3.11 -10.33
C TYR A 231 12.29 -4.17 -9.39
N LEU A 232 11.54 -5.24 -9.17
CA LEU A 232 11.96 -6.43 -8.43
C LEU A 232 11.40 -7.66 -9.13
N ALA A 233 12.27 -8.54 -9.58
CA ALA A 233 11.93 -9.83 -10.16
C ALA A 233 12.66 -10.94 -9.42
N THR A 234 11.91 -11.83 -8.79
CA THR A 234 12.42 -12.96 -8.02
C THR A 234 12.32 -14.26 -8.81
N SER A 235 12.79 -15.37 -8.22
CA SER A 235 12.59 -16.71 -8.77
C SER A 235 11.14 -17.21 -8.66
N ASP A 236 10.24 -16.46 -8.00
CA ASP A 236 8.82 -16.80 -7.84
C ASP A 236 7.97 -15.90 -8.75
N SER A 237 7.45 -16.46 -9.84
CA SER A 237 6.67 -15.71 -10.84
C SER A 237 5.30 -15.29 -10.35
N GLU A 238 4.65 -16.06 -9.45
CA GLU A 238 3.35 -15.72 -8.87
C GLU A 238 3.50 -14.49 -7.95
N TYR A 239 4.54 -14.49 -7.12
CA TYR A 239 4.87 -13.32 -6.31
C TYR A 239 5.20 -12.09 -7.16
N ASN A 240 5.99 -12.25 -8.22
CA ASN A 240 6.31 -11.13 -9.11
C ASN A 240 5.05 -10.52 -9.73
N LYS A 241 4.08 -11.36 -10.12
CA LYS A 241 2.77 -10.91 -10.61
C LYS A 241 1.99 -10.16 -9.53
N ALA A 242 1.87 -10.74 -8.32
CA ALA A 242 1.17 -10.12 -7.20
C ALA A 242 1.81 -8.80 -6.76
N LEU A 243 3.15 -8.71 -6.72
CA LEU A 243 3.88 -7.48 -6.40
C LEU A 243 3.61 -6.37 -7.41
N ASN A 244 3.65 -6.69 -8.71
CA ASN A 244 3.37 -5.70 -9.75
C ASN A 244 1.90 -5.24 -9.70
N TRP A 245 0.96 -6.13 -9.38
CA TRP A 245 -0.43 -5.77 -9.15
C TRP A 245 -0.62 -4.91 -7.89
N ALA A 246 0.05 -5.23 -6.80
CA ALA A 246 0.02 -4.39 -5.60
C ALA A 246 0.51 -2.95 -5.89
N LYS A 247 1.58 -2.81 -6.69
CA LYS A 247 2.07 -1.50 -7.15
C LYS A 247 1.06 -0.79 -8.05
N ALA A 248 0.44 -1.51 -8.98
CA ALA A 248 -0.58 -0.95 -9.87
C ALA A 248 -1.83 -0.52 -9.09
N ALA A 249 -2.31 -1.36 -8.17
CA ALA A 249 -3.45 -1.06 -7.32
C ALA A 249 -3.16 0.11 -6.37
N SER A 250 -1.98 0.18 -5.75
CA SER A 250 -1.64 1.34 -4.91
C SER A 250 -1.55 2.64 -5.71
N ARG A 251 -1.03 2.58 -6.95
CA ARG A 251 -0.97 3.75 -7.85
C ARG A 251 -2.37 4.25 -8.26
N LEU A 252 -3.36 3.38 -8.38
CA LEU A 252 -4.76 3.74 -8.67
C LEU A 252 -5.27 4.82 -7.71
N PHE A 253 -4.89 4.75 -6.43
CA PHE A 253 -5.34 5.66 -5.39
C PHE A 253 -4.61 7.01 -5.38
N VAL A 254 -3.54 7.19 -6.15
CA VAL A 254 -2.86 8.48 -6.27
C VAL A 254 -3.69 9.42 -7.15
N VAL A 255 -4.16 10.51 -6.56
CA VAL A 255 -5.13 11.42 -7.16
C VAL A 255 -4.76 12.88 -6.96
N ASP A 256 -5.45 13.78 -7.65
CA ASP A 256 -5.29 15.24 -7.57
C ASP A 256 -6.66 15.95 -7.50
N GLU A 257 -7.61 15.37 -6.77
CA GLU A 257 -8.97 15.91 -6.66
C GLU A 257 -9.05 17.07 -5.67
N TYR A 258 -8.38 16.92 -4.51
CA TYR A 258 -8.30 17.94 -3.44
C TYR A 258 -6.84 18.35 -3.19
N GLY A 259 -6.12 18.61 -4.28
CA GLY A 259 -4.68 18.60 -4.33
C GLY A 259 -4.13 17.16 -4.27
N ALA A 260 -2.81 17.04 -4.42
CA ALA A 260 -2.16 15.73 -4.43
C ALA A 260 -2.48 14.92 -3.17
N GLY A 261 -2.93 13.68 -3.34
CA GLY A 261 -3.35 12.82 -2.25
C GLY A 261 -3.34 11.34 -2.62
N ILE A 262 -3.64 10.51 -1.64
CA ILE A 262 -3.89 9.08 -1.81
C ILE A 262 -5.26 8.79 -1.21
N TRP A 263 -6.22 8.37 -2.02
CA TRP A 263 -7.50 7.90 -1.51
C TRP A 263 -7.32 6.69 -0.61
N ALA A 264 -8.10 6.60 0.47
CA ALA A 264 -8.02 5.49 1.39
C ALA A 264 -8.59 4.21 0.80
N GLY A 265 -9.82 4.25 0.22
CA GLY A 265 -10.45 3.06 -0.30
C GLY A 265 -11.71 3.30 -1.14
N LEU A 266 -11.99 2.39 -2.06
CA LEU A 266 -13.15 2.41 -2.93
C LEU A 266 -14.26 1.49 -2.43
N PRO A 267 -15.52 1.92 -2.53
CA PRO A 267 -16.00 3.14 -3.19
C PRO A 267 -16.18 4.34 -2.24
N TRP A 268 -16.04 4.19 -0.92
CA TRP A 268 -16.56 5.14 0.06
C TRP A 268 -15.56 6.19 0.53
N PHE A 269 -14.25 5.86 0.62
CA PHE A 269 -13.23 6.73 1.21
C PHE A 269 -12.39 7.38 0.11
N ARG A 270 -13.01 8.25 -0.69
CA ARG A 270 -12.42 8.96 -1.83
C ARG A 270 -11.94 10.37 -1.49
N GLU A 271 -11.76 10.68 -0.25
CA GLU A 271 -11.11 11.91 0.19
C GLU A 271 -9.65 11.64 0.58
N ASN A 272 -8.89 12.70 0.83
CA ASN A 272 -7.54 12.62 1.35
C ASN A 272 -7.58 12.36 2.87
N TRP A 273 -7.53 11.08 3.25
CA TRP A 273 -7.43 10.67 4.66
C TRP A 273 -5.96 10.63 5.07
N GLY A 274 -5.57 11.42 6.10
CA GLY A 274 -4.18 11.60 6.49
C GLY A 274 -3.51 10.32 6.96
N ARG A 275 -4.12 9.62 7.92
CA ARG A 275 -3.61 8.33 8.43
C ARG A 275 -3.37 7.33 7.30
N ASP A 276 -4.38 7.11 6.47
CA ASP A 276 -4.34 6.16 5.36
C ASP A 276 -3.28 6.54 4.34
N THR A 277 -3.24 7.82 3.98
CA THR A 277 -2.25 8.38 3.06
C THR A 277 -0.83 8.12 3.55
N PHE A 278 -0.53 8.42 4.83
CA PHE A 278 0.83 8.30 5.34
C PHE A 278 1.26 6.84 5.51
N ILE A 279 0.37 5.95 5.96
CA ILE A 279 0.65 4.51 6.01
C ILE A 279 0.88 3.94 4.60
N ALA A 280 0.11 4.38 3.60
CA ALA A 280 0.25 3.92 2.22
C ALA A 280 1.45 4.52 1.49
N LEU A 281 1.94 5.70 1.87
CA LEU A 281 2.93 6.49 1.14
C LEU A 281 4.24 5.73 0.85
N PRO A 282 4.87 5.00 1.80
CA PRO A 282 6.10 4.27 1.51
C PRO A 282 5.94 3.23 0.40
N GLY A 283 4.89 2.42 0.46
CA GLY A 283 4.62 1.36 -0.52
C GLY A 283 4.16 1.88 -1.87
N THR A 284 3.36 2.96 -1.86
CA THR A 284 2.80 3.54 -3.08
C THR A 284 3.83 4.38 -3.84
N LEU A 285 4.57 5.24 -3.14
CA LEU A 285 5.36 6.31 -3.75
C LEU A 285 6.87 6.15 -3.53
N LEU A 286 7.34 5.83 -2.31
CA LEU A 286 8.78 5.80 -2.04
C LEU A 286 9.46 4.60 -2.69
N VAL A 287 9.00 3.37 -2.41
CA VAL A 287 9.60 2.17 -3.02
C VAL A 287 9.38 2.11 -4.53
N SER A 288 8.38 2.82 -5.04
CA SER A 288 8.07 2.94 -6.47
C SER A 288 8.88 4.03 -7.17
N GLY A 289 9.67 4.83 -6.44
CA GLY A 289 10.48 5.90 -7.01
C GLY A 289 9.70 7.15 -7.45
N GLN A 290 8.45 7.31 -6.97
CA GLN A 290 7.56 8.43 -7.31
C GLN A 290 7.77 9.60 -6.32
N PHE A 291 9.01 10.07 -6.19
CA PHE A 291 9.39 11.05 -5.15
C PHE A 291 8.74 12.43 -5.32
N ALA A 292 8.48 12.85 -6.55
CA ALA A 292 7.79 14.10 -6.81
C ALA A 292 6.35 14.07 -6.31
N ASP A 293 5.64 12.96 -6.55
CA ASP A 293 4.28 12.76 -6.06
C ASP A 293 4.27 12.64 -4.52
N ALA A 294 5.25 11.94 -3.92
CA ALA A 294 5.38 11.84 -2.46
C ALA A 294 5.55 13.21 -1.81
N ARG A 295 6.42 14.06 -2.38
CA ARG A 295 6.60 15.45 -1.91
C ARG A 295 5.33 16.27 -2.04
N ALA A 296 4.64 16.14 -3.18
CA ALA A 296 3.40 16.87 -3.43
C ALA A 296 2.30 16.48 -2.44
N VAL A 297 2.14 15.19 -2.13
CA VAL A 297 1.17 14.67 -1.15
C VAL A 297 1.49 15.20 0.26
N LEU A 298 2.73 15.07 0.72
CA LEU A 298 3.15 15.57 2.03
C LEU A 298 2.97 17.10 2.13
N ALA A 299 3.36 17.86 1.10
CA ALA A 299 3.20 19.30 1.06
C ALA A 299 1.73 19.72 1.03
N ASN A 300 0.84 18.94 0.41
CA ASN A 300 -0.60 19.23 0.40
C ASN A 300 -1.18 19.17 1.81
N PHE A 301 -0.89 18.13 2.58
CA PHE A 301 -1.32 18.02 3.98
C PHE A 301 -0.68 19.08 4.86
N ALA A 302 0.60 19.41 4.65
CA ALA A 302 1.30 20.47 5.39
C ALA A 302 0.61 21.83 5.30
N ARG A 303 0.07 22.17 4.12
CA ARG A 303 -0.68 23.44 3.93
C ARG A 303 -1.97 23.53 4.74
N ALA A 304 -2.52 22.39 5.13
CA ALA A 304 -3.76 22.30 5.90
C ALA A 304 -3.51 22.15 7.42
N GLN A 305 -2.28 22.39 7.89
CA GLN A 305 -1.97 22.38 9.33
C GLN A 305 -2.81 23.41 10.09
N ASP A 306 -3.35 23.04 11.24
CA ASP A 306 -4.11 23.97 12.08
C ASP A 306 -3.17 24.97 12.79
N LEU A 307 -3.19 26.20 12.33
CA LEU A 307 -2.39 27.30 12.89
C LEU A 307 -3.28 28.46 13.40
N ARG A 308 -4.60 28.24 13.55
CA ARG A 308 -5.57 29.29 13.86
C ARG A 308 -5.36 29.89 15.24
N THR A 309 -5.29 29.10 16.27
CA THR A 309 -5.24 29.58 17.65
C THR A 309 -4.39 28.65 18.52
N PRO A 310 -3.27 29.11 19.12
CA PRO A 310 -2.39 28.28 19.95
C PRO A 310 -3.09 27.68 21.20
N ARG A 311 -4.23 28.23 21.63
CA ARG A 311 -5.04 27.71 22.75
C ARG A 311 -6.02 26.62 22.34
N ASP A 312 -6.19 26.41 21.03
CA ASP A 312 -7.04 25.34 20.51
C ASP A 312 -6.35 23.98 20.70
N LYS A 313 -7.14 23.00 21.10
CA LYS A 313 -6.66 21.62 21.28
C LYS A 313 -6.10 21.00 20.00
N ASP A 314 -6.50 21.48 18.82
CA ASP A 314 -6.05 20.97 17.52
C ASP A 314 -4.86 21.75 16.95
N TYR A 315 -4.37 22.79 17.67
CA TYR A 315 -3.25 23.61 17.22
C TYR A 315 -2.03 22.79 16.84
N GLY A 316 -1.51 23.02 15.64
CA GLY A 316 -0.35 22.34 15.09
C GLY A 316 -0.64 20.98 14.48
N ARG A 317 -1.85 20.42 14.61
CA ARG A 317 -2.21 19.14 14.00
C ARG A 317 -2.34 19.23 12.49
N ILE A 318 -2.03 18.12 11.83
CA ILE A 318 -2.39 17.86 10.43
C ILE A 318 -3.79 17.23 10.42
N PRO A 319 -4.64 17.57 9.45
CA PRO A 319 -5.99 17.00 9.39
C PRO A 319 -5.97 15.49 9.10
N ASN A 320 -6.95 14.80 9.67
CA ASN A 320 -7.23 13.41 9.31
C ASN A 320 -7.99 13.30 7.98
N ARG A 321 -8.83 14.29 7.65
CA ARG A 321 -9.53 14.32 6.36
C ARG A 321 -9.49 15.71 5.75
N VAL A 322 -9.15 15.76 4.46
CA VAL A 322 -9.21 16.98 3.64
C VAL A 322 -10.19 16.76 2.51
N SER A 323 -11.23 17.58 2.48
CA SER A 323 -12.20 17.66 1.38
C SER A 323 -12.58 19.13 1.17
N PRO A 324 -13.24 19.53 0.06
CA PRO A 324 -13.70 20.89 -0.15
C PRO A 324 -14.70 21.36 0.90
N ASP A 325 -15.49 20.44 1.42
CA ASP A 325 -16.62 20.74 2.28
C ASP A 325 -16.21 20.77 3.76
N GLU A 326 -15.14 20.04 4.14
CA GLU A 326 -14.75 19.90 5.54
C GLU A 326 -13.28 19.47 5.70
N ILE A 327 -12.61 20.06 6.71
CA ILE A 327 -11.28 19.67 7.18
C ILE A 327 -11.43 19.19 8.63
N ILE A 328 -11.01 17.95 8.92
CA ILE A 328 -11.22 17.30 10.22
C ILE A 328 -9.87 16.96 10.88
N TYR A 329 -9.70 17.36 12.16
CA TYR A 329 -8.49 17.15 12.97
C TYR A 329 -8.69 16.14 14.12
N ASN A 330 -9.56 15.15 13.95
CA ASN A 330 -10.05 14.25 14.99
C ASN A 330 -9.12 13.07 15.32
N THR A 331 -7.84 13.10 14.92
CA THR A 331 -6.91 12.01 15.22
C THR A 331 -5.63 12.49 15.88
N VAL A 332 -5.09 11.67 16.78
CA VAL A 332 -3.83 11.93 17.47
C VAL A 332 -2.63 11.44 16.67
N ASP A 333 -2.83 10.47 15.81
CA ASP A 333 -1.77 9.75 15.08
C ASP A 333 -1.38 10.36 13.73
N GLY A 334 -2.26 11.15 13.08
CA GLY A 334 -2.04 11.68 11.75
C GLY A 334 -0.76 12.52 11.62
N THR A 335 -0.52 13.46 12.54
CA THR A 335 0.69 14.30 12.50
C THR A 335 1.98 13.52 12.80
N PRO A 336 2.04 12.64 13.81
CA PRO A 336 3.17 11.74 14.01
C PRO A 336 3.48 10.85 12.80
N TRP A 337 2.46 10.28 12.16
CA TRP A 337 2.62 9.54 10.90
C TRP A 337 3.25 10.42 9.81
N MET A 338 2.71 11.63 9.60
CA MET A 338 3.26 12.55 8.61
C MET A 338 4.73 12.87 8.85
N LEU A 339 5.12 13.15 10.08
CA LEU A 339 6.52 13.44 10.44
C LEU A 339 7.43 12.23 10.16
N ARG A 340 6.95 11.03 10.49
CA ARG A 340 7.67 9.80 10.17
C ARG A 340 7.91 9.64 8.67
N GLU A 341 6.85 9.80 7.88
CA GLU A 341 6.94 9.60 6.43
C GLU A 341 7.69 10.72 5.71
N ALA A 342 7.62 11.94 6.21
CA ALA A 342 8.46 13.05 5.75
C ALA A 342 9.95 12.76 6.00
N HIS A 343 10.30 12.21 7.17
CA HIS A 343 11.67 11.80 7.45
C HIS A 343 12.11 10.67 6.51
N GLU A 344 11.25 9.66 6.29
CA GLU A 344 11.55 8.57 5.35
C GLU A 344 11.72 9.08 3.92
N TYR A 345 10.85 9.98 3.45
CA TYR A 345 11.01 10.66 2.17
C TYR A 345 12.37 11.38 2.06
N ILE A 346 12.76 12.14 3.10
CA ILE A 346 14.06 12.85 3.09
C ILE A 346 15.22 11.85 3.07
N ARG A 347 15.11 10.72 3.76
CA ARG A 347 16.12 9.65 3.71
C ARG A 347 16.26 9.05 2.31
N TYR A 348 15.15 8.89 1.58
CA TYR A 348 15.15 8.41 0.19
C TYR A 348 15.73 9.44 -0.79
N THR A 349 15.47 10.74 -0.58
CA THR A 349 15.72 11.79 -1.58
C THR A 349 16.90 12.71 -1.26
N GLY A 350 17.20 12.91 0.02
CA GLY A 350 18.15 13.91 0.47
C GLY A 350 17.63 15.36 0.35
N ASP A 351 16.31 15.56 0.26
CA ASP A 351 15.67 16.87 0.08
C ASP A 351 15.79 17.74 1.34
N ARG A 352 16.88 18.51 1.43
CA ARG A 352 17.16 19.43 2.56
C ARG A 352 16.17 20.61 2.60
N ALA A 353 15.65 21.03 1.45
CA ALA A 353 14.67 22.12 1.42
C ALA A 353 13.37 21.66 2.08
N PHE A 354 12.93 20.44 1.78
CA PHE A 354 11.76 19.86 2.43
C PHE A 354 11.98 19.58 3.93
N ALA A 355 13.19 19.21 4.34
CA ALA A 355 13.51 19.11 5.77
C ALA A 355 13.30 20.45 6.51
N ALA A 356 13.67 21.58 5.89
CA ALA A 356 13.45 22.89 6.47
C ALA A 356 11.95 23.28 6.53
N GLU A 357 11.14 22.86 5.53
CA GLU A 357 9.68 23.01 5.55
C GLU A 357 9.06 22.19 6.70
N MET A 358 9.49 20.93 6.86
CA MET A 358 8.98 20.04 7.91
C MET A 358 9.39 20.47 9.31
N TYR A 359 10.54 21.12 9.48
CA TYR A 359 10.90 21.73 10.75
C TYR A 359 9.90 22.81 11.15
N LYS A 360 9.51 23.70 10.23
CA LYS A 360 8.50 24.74 10.48
C LYS A 360 7.14 24.15 10.86
N LEU A 361 6.77 23.01 10.30
CA LEU A 361 5.55 22.27 10.67
C LEU A 361 5.66 21.62 12.04
N ALA A 362 6.82 21.04 12.37
CA ALA A 362 7.03 20.34 13.62
C ALA A 362 6.95 21.27 14.84
N VAL A 363 7.41 22.52 14.74
CA VAL A 363 7.40 23.47 15.86
C VAL A 363 6.00 23.69 16.44
N PRO A 364 4.99 24.19 15.69
CA PRO A 364 3.65 24.40 16.24
C PRO A 364 2.98 23.10 16.67
N TYR A 365 3.27 21.96 16.01
CA TYR A 365 2.74 20.68 16.45
C TYR A 365 3.24 20.28 17.85
N PHE A 366 4.54 20.38 18.10
CA PHE A 366 5.06 20.04 19.43
C PHE A 366 4.65 21.05 20.49
N GLU A 367 4.55 22.33 20.17
CA GLU A 367 4.02 23.35 21.07
C GLU A 367 2.57 23.00 21.48
N GLY A 368 1.70 22.70 20.53
CA GLY A 368 0.31 22.31 20.80
C GLY A 368 0.20 20.97 21.53
N ALA A 369 0.91 19.94 21.09
CA ALA A 369 0.88 18.64 21.73
C ALA A 369 1.35 18.69 23.19
N ILE A 370 2.46 19.39 23.48
CA ILE A 370 3.02 19.54 24.83
C ILE A 370 2.04 20.32 25.73
N ALA A 371 1.38 21.36 25.19
CA ALA A 371 0.45 22.18 25.96
C ALA A 371 -0.87 21.45 26.29
N HIS A 372 -1.35 20.53 25.43
CA HIS A 372 -2.71 20.02 25.51
C HIS A 372 -2.81 18.51 25.79
N TYR A 373 -1.81 17.72 25.42
CA TYR A 373 -1.91 16.25 25.40
C TYR A 373 -0.80 15.51 26.13
N VAL A 374 0.36 16.12 26.36
CA VAL A 374 1.50 15.45 27.02
C VAL A 374 1.35 15.51 28.53
N ASP A 375 1.36 14.35 29.18
CA ASP A 375 1.26 14.25 30.63
C ASP A 375 2.59 14.39 31.37
N ALA A 376 2.53 14.28 32.71
CA ALA A 376 3.70 14.38 33.58
C ALA A 376 4.73 13.26 33.32
N ASP A 377 4.35 12.13 32.75
CA ASP A 377 5.24 11.04 32.33
C ASP A 377 5.88 11.27 30.94
N GLY A 378 5.47 12.32 30.23
CA GLY A 378 5.92 12.64 28.87
C GLY A 378 5.18 11.83 27.81
N LEU A 379 4.11 11.13 28.17
CA LEU A 379 3.29 10.32 27.26
C LEU A 379 2.23 11.18 26.58
N LEU A 380 1.88 10.84 25.34
CA LEU A 380 0.85 11.51 24.58
C LEU A 380 -0.52 10.91 24.90
N ASN A 381 -1.43 11.73 25.45
CA ASN A 381 -2.79 11.35 25.75
C ASN A 381 -3.73 11.65 24.58
N HIS A 382 -4.86 10.97 24.51
CA HIS A 382 -5.85 11.13 23.46
C HIS A 382 -7.23 10.59 23.89
N ALA A 383 -8.26 10.96 23.14
CA ALA A 383 -9.60 10.42 23.35
C ALA A 383 -9.70 8.95 22.86
N ALA A 384 -10.74 8.28 23.30
CA ALA A 384 -10.95 6.86 23.10
C ALA A 384 -10.99 6.42 21.62
N SER A 385 -11.47 7.29 20.72
CA SER A 385 -11.62 7.03 19.28
C SER A 385 -10.68 7.84 18.39
N ASP A 386 -9.54 8.32 18.90
CA ASP A 386 -8.59 9.15 18.15
C ASP A 386 -7.50 8.33 17.46
N THR A 387 -7.48 7.00 17.63
CA THR A 387 -6.54 6.07 16.98
C THR A 387 -7.15 5.48 15.70
N TRP A 388 -6.42 4.60 15.00
CA TRP A 388 -6.94 3.89 13.83
C TRP A 388 -8.13 2.96 14.14
N MET A 389 -8.36 2.63 15.42
CA MET A 389 -9.52 1.86 15.89
C MET A 389 -10.63 2.84 16.32
N ASP A 390 -11.21 3.55 15.36
CA ASP A 390 -12.03 4.75 15.56
C ASP A 390 -13.52 4.58 15.29
N ALA A 391 -13.99 3.35 14.97
CA ALA A 391 -15.40 3.05 14.78
C ALA A 391 -16.22 3.38 16.05
N ARG A 392 -17.30 4.14 15.87
CA ARG A 392 -18.14 4.67 16.97
C ARG A 392 -19.52 4.06 16.94
N VAL A 393 -20.13 4.00 18.12
CA VAL A 393 -21.53 3.59 18.26
C VAL A 393 -22.41 4.68 17.63
N GLU A 394 -23.35 4.28 16.77
CA GLU A 394 -24.32 5.20 16.16
C GLU A 394 -25.05 6.02 17.25
N ASN A 395 -25.18 7.31 16.99
CA ASN A 395 -25.83 8.27 17.91
C ASN A 395 -25.15 8.43 19.30
N ALA A 396 -23.92 7.94 19.44
CA ALA A 396 -23.09 8.12 20.64
C ALA A 396 -21.69 8.59 20.25
N ALA A 397 -21.57 9.85 19.85
CA ALA A 397 -20.39 10.44 19.21
C ALA A 397 -19.05 10.21 19.90
N HIS A 398 -19.05 9.88 21.18
CA HIS A 398 -17.84 9.68 21.97
C HIS A 398 -17.66 8.23 22.47
N GLN A 399 -18.54 7.30 22.10
CA GLN A 399 -18.44 5.91 22.53
C GLN A 399 -17.87 5.05 21.40
N PRO A 400 -16.61 4.61 21.48
CA PRO A 400 -16.01 3.72 20.49
C PRO A 400 -16.50 2.28 20.70
N TRP A 401 -16.47 1.49 19.64
CA TRP A 401 -16.60 0.04 19.72
C TRP A 401 -15.35 -0.62 20.29
N SER A 402 -14.18 0.01 20.10
CA SER A 402 -12.88 -0.43 20.60
C SER A 402 -12.22 0.74 21.30
N ASP A 403 -12.48 0.89 22.60
CA ASP A 403 -11.92 1.98 23.39
C ASP A 403 -10.40 1.83 23.54
N ARG A 404 -9.65 2.84 23.10
CA ARG A 404 -8.19 2.91 23.20
C ARG A 404 -7.67 4.14 23.94
N GLY A 405 -8.55 4.95 24.54
CA GLY A 405 -8.14 6.04 25.43
C GLY A 405 -7.60 5.51 26.76
N ALA A 406 -6.82 6.23 27.50
CA ALA A 406 -6.27 7.56 27.17
C ALA A 406 -4.91 7.48 26.50
N ARG A 407 -4.17 6.40 26.58
CA ARG A 407 -2.78 6.23 26.09
C ARG A 407 -2.66 4.86 25.43
N ALA A 408 -2.72 4.81 24.11
CA ALA A 408 -2.53 3.60 23.34
C ALA A 408 -1.04 3.35 23.05
N ASN A 409 -0.63 2.08 22.96
CA ASN A 409 0.77 1.71 22.83
C ASN A 409 1.38 2.12 21.48
N ASP A 410 0.67 1.96 20.37
CA ASP A 410 1.06 2.40 19.03
C ASP A 410 1.21 3.92 18.93
N ILE A 411 0.35 4.66 19.63
CA ILE A 411 0.43 6.13 19.71
C ILE A 411 1.73 6.56 20.42
N GLN A 412 2.17 5.83 21.46
CA GLN A 412 3.44 6.15 22.12
C GLN A 412 4.65 5.85 21.22
N ALA A 413 4.61 4.79 20.40
CA ALA A 413 5.65 4.52 19.43
C ALA A 413 5.73 5.62 18.35
N LEU A 414 4.57 6.09 17.89
CA LEU A 414 4.48 7.22 16.94
C LEU A 414 4.98 8.52 17.58
N TRP A 415 4.60 8.81 18.82
CA TRP A 415 5.04 9.98 19.56
C TRP A 415 6.55 10.02 19.73
N TYR A 416 7.14 8.92 20.20
CA TYR A 416 8.59 8.76 20.30
C TYR A 416 9.30 9.00 18.97
N THR A 417 8.75 8.43 17.89
CA THR A 417 9.29 8.58 16.54
C THR A 417 9.20 10.02 16.06
N ALA A 418 8.06 10.68 16.29
CA ALA A 418 7.85 12.08 15.94
C ALA A 418 8.84 12.99 16.68
N LEU A 419 9.05 12.79 17.99
CA LEU A 419 9.98 13.58 18.78
C LEU A 419 11.42 13.44 18.28
N ASN A 420 11.87 12.23 17.97
CA ASN A 420 13.22 12.01 17.42
C ASN A 420 13.37 12.58 16.01
N THR A 421 12.33 12.47 15.17
CA THR A 421 12.28 13.11 13.86
C THR A 421 12.34 14.63 13.99
N GLY A 422 11.53 15.22 14.88
CA GLY A 422 11.55 16.66 15.16
C GLY A 422 12.90 17.14 15.64
N ALA A 423 13.54 16.41 16.55
CA ALA A 423 14.88 16.70 17.04
C ALA A 423 15.92 16.68 15.90
N TRP A 424 15.83 15.70 15.02
CA TRP A 424 16.68 15.63 13.83
C TRP A 424 16.43 16.80 12.88
N LEU A 425 15.17 17.17 12.63
CA LEU A 425 14.80 18.34 11.81
C LEU A 425 15.32 19.65 12.42
N ALA A 426 15.25 19.80 13.74
CA ALA A 426 15.78 20.95 14.45
C ALA A 426 17.32 21.04 14.31
N GLU A 427 18.04 19.93 14.37
CA GLU A 427 19.49 19.89 14.09
C GLU A 427 19.81 20.33 12.68
N GLN A 428 19.04 19.86 11.66
CA GLN A 428 19.23 20.29 10.28
C GLN A 428 18.97 21.79 10.09
N ALA A 429 18.06 22.35 10.88
CA ALA A 429 17.74 23.79 10.90
C ALA A 429 18.69 24.63 11.77
N GLY A 430 19.62 24.00 12.52
CA GLY A 430 20.54 24.68 13.43
C GLY A 430 19.97 25.00 14.81
N ASP A 431 18.74 24.60 15.12
CA ASP A 431 18.09 24.82 16.43
C ASP A 431 18.48 23.72 17.41
N GLN A 432 19.67 23.87 17.99
CA GLN A 432 20.22 22.92 18.94
C GLN A 432 19.46 22.87 20.27
N GLN A 433 18.73 23.93 20.63
CA GLN A 433 17.95 23.98 21.86
C GLN A 433 16.74 23.04 21.74
N ARG A 434 15.88 23.24 20.74
CA ARG A 434 14.72 22.37 20.50
C ARG A 434 15.15 20.93 20.24
N ALA A 435 16.25 20.70 19.53
CA ALA A 435 16.77 19.35 19.33
C ALA A 435 17.06 18.63 20.66
N ARG A 436 17.69 19.30 21.63
CA ARG A 436 17.94 18.71 22.95
C ARG A 436 16.66 18.51 23.75
N GLU A 437 15.75 19.48 23.75
CA GLU A 437 14.47 19.43 24.46
C GLU A 437 13.61 18.24 23.99
N TRP A 438 13.45 18.10 22.67
CA TRP A 438 12.62 17.02 22.09
C TRP A 438 13.27 15.65 22.27
N ARG A 439 14.59 15.53 22.21
CA ARG A 439 15.29 14.26 22.57
C ARG A 439 15.13 13.91 24.04
N ALA A 440 15.23 14.88 24.92
CA ALA A 440 15.02 14.65 26.35
C ALA A 440 13.59 14.18 26.62
N LEU A 441 12.59 14.77 25.95
CA LEU A 441 11.20 14.33 26.06
C LEU A 441 10.99 12.94 25.47
N ALA A 442 11.60 12.60 24.33
CA ALA A 442 11.59 11.27 23.74
C ALA A 442 12.16 10.21 24.69
N ALA A 443 13.30 10.50 25.31
CA ALA A 443 13.92 9.61 26.30
C ALA A 443 13.04 9.42 27.55
N LYS A 444 12.40 10.49 28.02
CA LYS A 444 11.45 10.44 29.13
C LYS A 444 10.23 9.57 28.78
N ALA A 445 9.61 9.80 27.61
CA ALA A 445 8.48 9.03 27.11
C ALA A 445 8.83 7.54 26.97
N GLN A 446 10.00 7.22 26.43
CA GLN A 446 10.51 5.84 26.31
C GLN A 446 10.66 5.15 27.66
N ALA A 447 11.28 5.81 28.65
CA ALA A 447 11.48 5.27 29.99
C ALA A 447 10.15 5.05 30.71
N SER A 448 9.23 6.02 30.63
CA SER A 448 7.90 5.93 31.20
C SER A 448 7.05 4.85 30.54
N PHE A 449 7.12 4.75 29.21
CA PHE A 449 6.43 3.70 28.45
C PHE A 449 6.87 2.31 28.93
N LEU A 450 8.16 2.04 28.98
CA LEU A 450 8.66 0.74 29.42
C LEU A 450 8.23 0.42 30.87
N ARG A 451 8.25 1.38 31.76
CA ARG A 451 7.85 1.22 33.17
C ARG A 451 6.36 0.97 33.33
N LEU A 452 5.54 1.66 32.57
CA LEU A 452 4.08 1.66 32.75
C LEU A 452 3.36 0.58 31.93
N PHE A 453 3.82 0.31 30.69
CA PHE A 453 3.15 -0.61 29.79
C PHE A 453 3.66 -2.05 29.88
N TRP A 454 4.92 -2.25 30.27
CA TRP A 454 5.55 -3.56 30.35
C TRP A 454 5.52 -4.11 31.77
N ASP A 455 4.95 -5.31 31.97
CA ASP A 455 4.89 -5.95 33.29
C ASP A 455 5.95 -7.02 33.53
N GLY A 456 6.87 -7.21 32.56
CA GLY A 456 7.87 -8.26 32.56
C GLY A 456 7.51 -9.45 31.66
N GLN A 457 6.24 -9.61 31.27
CA GLN A 457 5.75 -10.71 30.43
C GLN A 457 4.85 -10.25 29.27
N ALA A 458 3.93 -9.33 29.54
CA ALA A 458 2.96 -8.81 28.58
C ALA A 458 3.09 -7.30 28.41
N MET A 459 2.76 -6.83 27.22
CA MET A 459 2.66 -5.42 26.87
C MET A 459 1.18 -4.99 26.95
N ALA A 460 0.89 -3.93 27.67
CA ALA A 460 -0.43 -3.33 27.65
C ALA A 460 -0.75 -2.79 26.25
N ASP A 461 -2.00 -2.96 25.81
CA ASP A 461 -2.51 -2.33 24.59
C ASP A 461 -2.69 -0.82 24.82
N ARG A 462 -3.20 -0.47 26.01
CA ARG A 462 -3.34 0.92 26.46
C ARG A 462 -3.21 1.05 27.98
N LEU A 463 -3.04 2.26 28.43
CA LEU A 463 -3.33 2.64 29.81
C LEU A 463 -4.65 3.41 29.85
N ARG A 464 -5.54 3.02 30.73
CA ARG A 464 -6.80 3.73 30.96
C ARG A 464 -6.55 5.06 31.69
N GLU A 465 -7.58 5.89 31.86
CA GLU A 465 -7.47 7.18 32.52
C GLU A 465 -6.96 7.05 33.96
N ASP A 466 -7.37 6.01 34.68
CA ASP A 466 -6.91 5.69 36.06
C ASP A 466 -5.49 5.09 36.12
N GLY A 467 -4.82 4.93 34.98
CA GLY A 467 -3.49 4.34 34.87
C GLY A 467 -3.47 2.82 34.82
N SER A 468 -4.62 2.14 34.97
CA SER A 468 -4.69 0.68 34.84
C SER A 468 -4.36 0.19 33.42
N ARG A 469 -3.78 -1.03 33.34
CA ARG A 469 -3.39 -1.64 32.07
C ARG A 469 -4.57 -2.37 31.44
N ASP A 470 -4.77 -2.14 30.16
CA ASP A 470 -5.56 -3.03 29.30
C ASP A 470 -4.59 -3.99 28.59
N THR A 471 -4.73 -5.27 28.83
CA THR A 471 -3.81 -6.31 28.33
C THR A 471 -4.35 -7.07 27.13
N LYS A 472 -5.37 -6.55 26.45
CA LYS A 472 -5.85 -7.11 25.18
C LYS A 472 -4.70 -7.30 24.20
N VAL A 473 -4.66 -8.45 23.52
CA VAL A 473 -3.63 -8.69 22.48
C VAL A 473 -4.18 -8.21 21.13
N ARG A 474 -3.52 -7.22 20.58
CA ARG A 474 -3.84 -6.58 19.30
C ARG A 474 -2.60 -6.44 18.43
N PRO A 475 -2.73 -6.31 17.10
CA PRO A 475 -1.58 -6.15 16.19
C PRO A 475 -0.76 -4.87 16.43
N ASN A 476 -1.33 -3.88 17.11
CA ASN A 476 -0.69 -2.63 17.52
C ASN A 476 0.65 -2.85 18.24
N GLN A 477 0.78 -3.95 18.97
CA GLN A 477 2.01 -4.32 19.66
C GLN A 477 3.20 -4.49 18.70
N LEU A 478 2.96 -4.89 17.44
CA LEU A 478 4.02 -5.01 16.44
C LEU A 478 4.57 -3.66 16.02
N MET A 479 3.76 -2.60 16.12
CA MET A 479 4.15 -1.24 15.77
C MET A 479 5.25 -0.70 16.67
N LEU A 480 5.38 -1.21 17.90
CA LEU A 480 6.46 -0.86 18.83
C LEU A 480 7.87 -1.22 18.30
N ALA A 481 7.95 -2.21 17.41
CA ALA A 481 9.20 -2.65 16.80
C ALA A 481 9.36 -2.22 15.34
N THR A 482 8.32 -1.68 14.71
CA THR A 482 8.28 -1.47 13.25
C THR A 482 8.11 -0.01 12.83
N ILE A 483 7.48 0.83 13.66
CA ILE A 483 7.33 2.26 13.42
C ILE A 483 8.62 3.06 13.68
N PRO A 484 9.30 2.91 14.84
CA PRO A 484 10.50 3.67 15.12
C PRO A 484 11.66 3.32 14.18
N PHE A 485 12.45 4.32 13.79
CA PHE A 485 13.66 4.11 12.98
C PHE A 485 14.83 3.54 13.81
N ASP A 486 14.73 3.64 15.12
CA ASP A 486 15.69 3.13 16.12
C ASP A 486 15.01 2.17 17.12
N ASP A 487 15.73 1.72 18.14
CA ASP A 487 15.19 0.80 19.13
C ASP A 487 14.40 1.54 20.22
N PHE A 488 13.07 1.67 20.04
CA PHE A 488 12.15 2.20 21.06
C PHE A 488 12.14 1.37 22.34
N LEU A 489 12.25 0.06 22.22
CA LEU A 489 12.27 -0.88 23.34
C LEU A 489 13.55 -1.73 23.33
N PRO A 490 13.99 -2.27 24.48
CA PRO A 490 15.04 -3.28 24.50
C PRO A 490 14.70 -4.47 23.58
N GLY A 491 15.68 -4.96 22.81
CA GLY A 491 15.42 -6.00 21.80
C GLY A 491 14.79 -7.28 22.36
N ALA A 492 15.08 -7.66 23.61
CA ALA A 492 14.44 -8.80 24.27
C ALA A 492 12.95 -8.55 24.54
N VAL A 493 12.55 -7.32 24.88
CA VAL A 493 11.15 -6.92 25.04
C VAL A 493 10.44 -6.94 23.68
N GLN A 494 11.04 -6.34 22.66
CA GLN A 494 10.50 -6.36 21.28
C GLN A 494 10.28 -7.80 20.79
N ALA A 495 11.24 -8.70 21.05
CA ALA A 495 11.15 -10.11 20.68
C ALA A 495 9.98 -10.81 21.36
N ARG A 496 9.78 -10.56 22.66
CA ARG A 496 8.66 -11.15 23.42
C ARG A 496 7.32 -10.60 22.97
N VAL A 497 7.20 -9.31 22.76
CA VAL A 497 6.01 -8.65 22.22
C VAL A 497 5.64 -9.21 20.84
N THR A 498 6.63 -9.33 19.96
CA THR A 498 6.43 -9.95 18.63
C THR A 498 5.95 -11.39 18.76
N LYS A 499 6.57 -12.19 19.64
CA LYS A 499 6.12 -13.57 19.90
C LYS A 499 4.67 -13.60 20.33
N ASN A 500 4.29 -12.79 21.33
CA ASN A 500 2.94 -12.79 21.88
C ASN A 500 1.90 -12.42 20.80
N ALA A 501 2.13 -11.34 20.07
CA ALA A 501 1.21 -10.92 19.01
C ALA A 501 1.07 -11.97 17.89
N VAL A 502 2.20 -12.48 17.37
CA VAL A 502 2.19 -13.46 16.27
C VAL A 502 1.54 -14.78 16.69
N SER A 503 1.89 -15.31 17.89
CA SER A 503 1.35 -16.59 18.37
C SER A 503 -0.14 -16.53 18.71
N THR A 504 -0.72 -15.34 18.82
CA THR A 504 -2.11 -15.14 19.25
C THR A 504 -3.01 -14.68 18.10
N LEU A 505 -2.47 -13.93 17.14
CA LEU A 505 -3.27 -13.19 16.16
C LEU A 505 -3.03 -13.62 14.70
N LEU A 506 -1.88 -14.26 14.41
CA LEU A 506 -1.48 -14.48 13.01
C LEU A 506 -2.12 -15.74 12.43
N TYR A 507 -3.07 -15.57 11.54
CA TYR A 507 -3.64 -16.62 10.68
C TYR A 507 -2.87 -16.71 9.34
N PRO A 508 -3.02 -17.81 8.57
CA PRO A 508 -2.35 -17.95 7.27
C PRO A 508 -2.68 -16.83 6.26
N TYR A 509 -3.82 -16.17 6.41
CA TYR A 509 -4.38 -15.22 5.47
C TYR A 509 -4.39 -13.77 5.98
N GLY A 510 -3.82 -13.51 7.17
CA GLY A 510 -3.69 -12.19 7.77
C GLY A 510 -3.58 -12.20 9.27
N ILE A 511 -3.54 -11.04 9.89
CA ILE A 511 -3.47 -10.87 11.35
C ILE A 511 -4.77 -10.26 11.88
N ALA A 512 -5.39 -10.91 12.86
CA ALA A 512 -6.63 -10.44 13.46
C ALA A 512 -6.42 -9.18 14.32
N SER A 513 -7.41 -8.31 14.35
CA SER A 513 -7.39 -7.07 15.15
C SER A 513 -7.54 -7.29 16.66
N LEU A 514 -7.97 -8.49 17.07
CA LEU A 514 -8.10 -8.92 18.46
C LEU A 514 -7.86 -10.42 18.59
N SER A 515 -7.40 -10.88 19.75
CA SER A 515 -7.26 -12.30 20.06
C SER A 515 -8.61 -13.03 19.98
N GLN A 516 -8.62 -14.22 19.37
CA GLN A 516 -9.81 -15.10 19.38
C GLN A 516 -10.20 -15.63 20.76
N ASP A 517 -9.34 -15.41 21.78
CA ASP A 517 -9.60 -15.78 23.19
C ASP A 517 -10.23 -14.64 23.99
N ASP A 518 -10.30 -13.43 23.41
CA ASP A 518 -10.92 -12.29 24.05
C ASP A 518 -12.45 -12.41 24.00
N PRO A 519 -13.17 -12.14 25.11
CA PRO A 519 -14.63 -12.25 25.13
C PRO A 519 -15.36 -11.27 24.22
N THR A 520 -14.69 -10.20 23.74
CA THR A 520 -15.24 -9.24 22.79
C THR A 520 -14.86 -9.54 21.34
N PHE A 521 -14.25 -10.69 21.06
CA PHE A 521 -13.85 -11.09 19.71
C PHE A 521 -15.05 -11.39 18.83
N HIS A 522 -15.11 -10.74 17.67
CA HIS A 522 -16.13 -10.91 16.63
C HIS A 522 -15.43 -11.20 15.30
N PRO A 523 -15.36 -12.45 14.83
CA PRO A 523 -14.56 -12.82 13.67
C PRO A 523 -15.16 -12.43 12.32
N ARG A 524 -16.46 -12.13 12.26
CA ARG A 524 -17.17 -11.82 11.00
C ARG A 524 -17.66 -10.39 11.03
N HIS A 525 -17.24 -9.59 10.04
CA HIS A 525 -17.60 -8.18 9.96
C HIS A 525 -19.09 -7.99 9.73
N GLU A 526 -19.63 -8.65 8.72
CA GLU A 526 -21.04 -8.53 8.36
C GLU A 526 -21.86 -9.73 8.87
N ASN A 527 -22.39 -9.59 10.08
CA ASN A 527 -23.23 -10.61 10.71
C ASN A 527 -24.43 -9.97 11.44
N PRO A 528 -25.32 -9.25 10.69
CA PRO A 528 -26.36 -8.39 11.29
C PRO A 528 -27.41 -9.13 12.12
N ALA A 529 -27.49 -10.46 12.01
CA ALA A 529 -28.36 -11.27 12.85
C ALA A 529 -27.87 -11.32 14.32
N PHE A 530 -26.58 -11.10 14.57
CA PHE A 530 -25.97 -11.30 15.89
C PHE A 530 -25.29 -10.06 16.46
N HIS A 531 -24.77 -9.12 15.62
CA HIS A 531 -24.13 -7.89 16.10
C HIS A 531 -24.11 -6.81 15.02
N HIS A 532 -23.87 -5.57 15.47
CA HIS A 532 -23.57 -4.47 14.52
C HIS A 532 -22.21 -4.71 13.88
N LYS A 533 -22.06 -4.39 12.59
CA LYS A 533 -20.80 -4.60 11.83
C LYS A 533 -19.59 -3.96 12.53
N ASP A 534 -19.75 -2.75 13.10
CA ASP A 534 -18.66 -2.01 13.73
C ASP A 534 -18.20 -2.65 15.06
N ALA A 535 -19.00 -3.51 15.68
CA ALA A 535 -18.54 -4.30 16.82
C ALA A 535 -17.39 -5.26 16.45
N ALA A 536 -17.39 -5.77 15.23
CA ALA A 536 -16.34 -6.63 14.71
C ALA A 536 -15.18 -5.86 14.06
N TYR A 537 -15.43 -4.63 13.60
CA TYR A 537 -14.54 -3.86 12.73
C TYR A 537 -13.10 -3.74 13.26
N HIS A 538 -12.95 -3.54 14.58
CA HIS A 538 -11.65 -3.52 15.26
C HIS A 538 -11.51 -4.59 16.36
N ASN A 539 -12.47 -5.52 16.48
CA ASN A 539 -12.47 -6.57 17.51
C ASN A 539 -12.56 -7.98 16.90
N GLY A 540 -11.78 -8.25 15.89
CA GLY A 540 -11.67 -9.58 15.29
C GLY A 540 -11.25 -9.53 13.84
N THR A 541 -11.93 -8.74 13.00
CA THR A 541 -11.62 -8.66 11.56
C THR A 541 -10.13 -8.45 11.27
N ILE A 542 -9.69 -9.00 10.17
CA ILE A 542 -8.35 -8.82 9.64
C ILE A 542 -8.32 -7.56 8.78
N TRP A 543 -7.32 -6.71 9.02
CA TRP A 543 -7.02 -5.54 8.23
C TRP A 543 -5.76 -5.79 7.41
N GLY A 544 -5.84 -5.68 6.09
CA GLY A 544 -4.75 -6.06 5.19
C GLY A 544 -3.41 -5.37 5.48
N TRP A 545 -3.44 -4.07 5.84
CA TRP A 545 -2.23 -3.30 6.12
C TRP A 545 -1.42 -3.80 7.33
N ASN A 546 -2.08 -4.32 8.37
CA ASN A 546 -1.39 -4.87 9.55
C ASN A 546 -0.49 -6.06 9.22
N ALA A 547 -0.76 -6.76 8.12
CA ALA A 547 0.10 -7.84 7.65
C ALA A 547 1.48 -7.32 7.22
N GLY A 548 1.57 -6.09 6.69
CA GLY A 548 2.84 -5.48 6.32
C GLY A 548 3.75 -5.28 7.53
N PHE A 549 3.24 -4.72 8.62
CA PHE A 549 3.99 -4.58 9.88
C PHE A 549 4.34 -5.95 10.50
N THR A 550 3.49 -6.95 10.31
CA THR A 550 3.76 -8.33 10.75
C THR A 550 4.97 -8.91 10.01
N VAL A 551 5.02 -8.77 8.67
CA VAL A 551 6.17 -9.21 7.86
C VAL A 551 7.45 -8.48 8.29
N THR A 552 7.37 -7.15 8.52
CA THR A 552 8.51 -6.37 9.02
C THR A 552 9.02 -6.91 10.36
N ALA A 553 8.12 -7.18 11.31
CA ALA A 553 8.49 -7.71 12.63
C ALA A 553 9.10 -9.12 12.54
N LEU A 554 8.53 -10.01 11.73
CA LEU A 554 9.05 -11.36 11.49
C LEU A 554 10.45 -11.31 10.87
N ASN A 555 10.65 -10.48 9.85
CA ASN A 555 11.92 -10.31 9.15
C ASN A 555 13.00 -9.71 10.06
N ARG A 556 12.62 -8.79 10.95
CA ARG A 556 13.51 -8.21 11.94
C ARG A 556 14.18 -9.27 12.81
N PHE A 557 13.44 -10.31 13.19
CA PHE A 557 13.89 -11.37 14.08
C PHE A 557 14.31 -12.68 13.39
N GLY A 558 14.36 -12.71 12.04
CA GLY A 558 14.83 -13.86 11.28
C GLY A 558 13.78 -14.98 11.15
N TYR A 559 12.49 -14.60 11.08
CA TYR A 559 11.36 -15.49 10.78
C TYR A 559 10.77 -15.20 9.39
N GLN A 560 11.64 -14.83 8.46
CA GLN A 560 11.27 -14.43 7.09
C GLN A 560 10.50 -15.50 6.33
N ASP A 561 10.71 -16.79 6.63
CA ASP A 561 10.00 -17.87 5.93
C ASP A 561 8.54 -17.99 6.37
N LEU A 562 8.20 -17.67 7.63
CA LEU A 562 6.81 -17.53 8.08
C LEU A 562 6.17 -16.27 7.47
N GLY A 563 6.92 -15.15 7.45
CA GLY A 563 6.50 -13.94 6.74
C GLY A 563 6.25 -14.19 5.27
N TRP A 564 7.08 -15.01 4.63
CA TRP A 564 6.94 -15.38 3.23
C TRP A 564 5.67 -16.21 2.96
N GLN A 565 5.35 -17.19 3.80
CA GLN A 565 4.10 -17.94 3.69
C GLN A 565 2.87 -17.02 3.79
N LEU A 566 2.89 -16.07 4.71
CA LEU A 566 1.86 -15.03 4.79
C LEU A 566 1.80 -14.21 3.48
N THR A 567 2.95 -13.73 2.99
CA THR A 567 3.04 -12.93 1.76
C THR A 567 2.50 -13.69 0.54
N GLN A 568 2.80 -14.98 0.39
CA GLN A 568 2.24 -15.81 -0.68
C GLN A 568 0.71 -15.89 -0.60
N ASN A 569 0.15 -16.06 0.59
CA ASN A 569 -1.30 -16.11 0.79
C ASN A 569 -1.97 -14.75 0.50
N LEU A 570 -1.35 -13.64 0.89
CA LEU A 570 -1.82 -12.29 0.54
C LEU A 570 -1.72 -12.04 -0.97
N GLY A 571 -0.68 -12.53 -1.62
CA GLY A 571 -0.54 -12.46 -3.08
C GLY A 571 -1.69 -13.17 -3.81
N ARG A 572 -2.12 -14.34 -3.32
CA ARG A 572 -3.31 -15.03 -3.86
C ARG A 572 -4.60 -14.25 -3.63
N GLN A 573 -4.73 -13.54 -2.50
CA GLN A 573 -5.87 -12.64 -2.27
C GLN A 573 -5.87 -11.51 -3.30
N ILE A 574 -4.74 -10.84 -3.53
CA ILE A 574 -4.62 -9.80 -4.56
C ILE A 574 -5.02 -10.32 -5.94
N LEU A 575 -4.58 -11.51 -6.30
CA LEU A 575 -4.80 -12.04 -7.66
C LEU A 575 -6.19 -12.65 -7.87
N GLY A 576 -6.90 -13.07 -6.83
CA GLY A 576 -8.12 -13.87 -7.02
C GLY A 576 -9.22 -13.73 -5.99
N LEU A 577 -9.11 -12.88 -4.95
CA LEU A 577 -10.16 -12.71 -3.94
C LEU A 577 -10.78 -11.32 -4.01
N GLY A 578 -12.09 -11.24 -4.20
CA GLY A 578 -12.82 -9.98 -4.26
C GLY A 578 -12.53 -9.19 -5.53
N THR A 579 -11.88 -8.03 -5.41
CA THR A 579 -11.47 -7.21 -6.56
C THR A 579 -10.15 -7.69 -7.12
N LEU A 580 -10.14 -8.13 -8.37
CA LEU A 580 -8.93 -8.62 -9.04
C LEU A 580 -7.83 -7.56 -9.06
N GLY A 581 -6.65 -7.95 -8.65
CA GLY A 581 -5.47 -7.09 -8.59
C GLY A 581 -5.40 -6.16 -7.38
N SER A 582 -6.34 -6.25 -6.40
CA SER A 582 -6.39 -5.41 -5.21
C SER A 582 -6.71 -6.22 -3.95
N MET A 583 -6.84 -5.55 -2.83
CA MET A 583 -7.29 -6.13 -1.55
C MET A 583 -8.42 -5.28 -0.97
N SER A 584 -9.41 -5.93 -0.37
CA SER A 584 -10.45 -5.27 0.43
C SER A 584 -9.86 -4.63 1.70
N GLU A 585 -10.65 -3.78 2.33
CA GLU A 585 -10.32 -3.18 3.62
C GLU A 585 -10.18 -4.24 4.72
N ASN A 586 -11.20 -5.08 4.82
CA ASN A 586 -11.30 -6.12 5.83
C ASN A 586 -11.45 -7.51 5.21
N LEU A 587 -11.11 -8.50 6.02
CA LEU A 587 -11.37 -9.90 5.80
C LEU A 587 -11.89 -10.51 7.10
N ASP A 588 -12.87 -11.40 7.03
CA ASP A 588 -13.31 -12.14 8.19
C ASP A 588 -12.12 -12.89 8.83
N ALA A 589 -12.04 -12.87 10.17
CA ALA A 589 -10.93 -13.51 10.87
C ALA A 589 -11.01 -15.04 10.86
N LEU A 590 -12.21 -15.60 10.76
CA LEU A 590 -12.42 -17.05 10.69
C LEU A 590 -13.18 -17.41 9.41
N PRO A 591 -12.80 -18.51 8.74
CA PRO A 591 -13.52 -18.98 7.58
C PRO A 591 -14.98 -19.29 7.88
N HIS A 592 -15.84 -19.13 6.88
CA HIS A 592 -17.21 -19.61 6.92
C HIS A 592 -17.26 -21.15 6.90
N GLU A 593 -18.43 -21.75 7.11
CA GLU A 593 -18.62 -23.22 7.18
C GLU A 593 -18.17 -23.94 5.89
N ASP A 594 -18.26 -23.26 4.75
CA ASP A 594 -17.79 -23.75 3.45
C ASP A 594 -16.29 -23.51 3.20
N GLY A 595 -15.56 -23.03 4.20
CA GLY A 595 -14.13 -22.73 4.15
C GLY A 595 -13.78 -21.41 3.44
N ARG A 596 -14.76 -20.64 2.97
CA ARG A 596 -14.51 -19.35 2.31
C ARG A 596 -14.12 -18.28 3.32
N LEU A 597 -13.20 -17.41 2.91
CA LEU A 597 -12.88 -16.15 3.55
C LEU A 597 -13.74 -15.05 2.89
N GLN A 598 -14.43 -14.27 3.70
CA GLN A 598 -15.31 -13.21 3.23
C GLN A 598 -14.62 -11.84 3.32
N PRO A 599 -14.32 -11.19 2.17
CA PRO A 599 -13.91 -9.79 2.15
C PRO A 599 -15.07 -8.87 2.51
N SER A 600 -14.78 -7.76 3.18
CA SER A 600 -15.76 -6.74 3.57
C SER A 600 -15.14 -5.34 3.64
N GLY A 601 -15.93 -4.35 4.02
CA GLY A 601 -15.53 -2.95 3.99
C GLY A 601 -15.41 -2.44 2.56
N THR A 602 -14.47 -1.54 2.29
CA THR A 602 -14.16 -1.12 0.92
C THR A 602 -13.67 -2.29 0.10
N PHE A 603 -14.06 -2.36 -1.17
CA PHE A 603 -13.69 -3.49 -2.03
C PHE A 603 -12.23 -3.38 -2.55
N ALA A 604 -11.58 -2.23 -2.39
CA ALA A 604 -10.18 -1.99 -2.69
C ALA A 604 -9.64 -0.93 -1.73
N GLN A 605 -8.53 -1.23 -1.05
CA GLN A 605 -7.96 -0.40 0.02
C GLN A 605 -6.48 -0.11 -0.24
N SER A 606 -6.10 1.17 -0.20
CA SER A 606 -4.77 1.64 -0.59
C SER A 606 -3.65 1.11 0.31
N TRP A 607 -3.76 1.27 1.63
CA TRP A 607 -2.71 0.86 2.57
C TRP A 607 -2.44 -0.64 2.56
N SER A 608 -3.46 -1.48 2.28
CA SER A 608 -3.29 -2.95 2.24
C SER A 608 -2.34 -3.36 1.12
N VAL A 609 -2.57 -2.88 -0.10
CA VAL A 609 -1.72 -3.18 -1.26
C VAL A 609 -0.38 -2.44 -1.20
N ALA A 610 -0.36 -1.22 -0.64
CA ALA A 610 0.86 -0.46 -0.43
C ALA A 610 1.82 -1.16 0.52
N GLU A 611 1.35 -1.67 1.66
CA GLU A 611 2.16 -2.41 2.62
C GLU A 611 2.71 -3.72 2.03
N TYR A 612 1.92 -4.42 1.21
CA TYR A 612 2.42 -5.57 0.46
C TYR A 612 3.58 -5.20 -0.47
N ALA A 613 3.45 -4.10 -1.22
CA ALA A 613 4.51 -3.62 -2.09
C ALA A 613 5.75 -3.18 -1.30
N ARG A 614 5.58 -2.44 -0.18
CA ARG A 614 6.66 -2.01 0.70
C ARG A 614 7.51 -3.17 1.20
N ASN A 615 6.87 -4.26 1.64
CA ASN A 615 7.56 -5.44 2.16
C ASN A 615 8.55 -6.03 1.16
N GLY A 616 8.25 -6.04 -0.14
CA GLY A 616 9.14 -6.54 -1.17
C GLY A 616 10.49 -5.83 -1.16
N TYR A 617 10.46 -4.52 -1.11
CA TYR A 617 11.64 -3.67 -1.23
C TYR A 617 12.33 -3.40 0.11
N GLN A 618 11.57 -3.04 1.16
CA GLN A 618 12.14 -2.60 2.44
C GLN A 618 12.39 -3.74 3.43
N ASP A 619 11.70 -4.87 3.30
CA ASP A 619 11.81 -5.97 4.25
C ASP A 619 12.51 -7.20 3.67
N TYR A 620 12.12 -7.67 2.47
CA TYR A 620 12.81 -8.81 1.85
C TYR A 620 14.15 -8.40 1.25
N VAL A 621 14.16 -7.46 0.30
CA VAL A 621 15.42 -6.92 -0.25
C VAL A 621 16.14 -6.07 0.80
N GLY A 622 15.39 -5.43 1.68
CA GLY A 622 15.90 -4.68 2.83
C GLY A 622 16.50 -3.32 2.49
N PHE A 623 16.11 -2.72 1.36
CA PHE A 623 16.66 -1.43 0.92
C PHE A 623 16.07 -0.26 1.71
N LYS A 624 16.92 0.43 2.45
CA LYS A 624 16.60 1.58 3.32
C LYS A 624 17.66 2.67 3.14
N PRO A 625 17.58 3.48 2.08
CA PRO A 625 18.57 4.54 1.86
C PRO A 625 18.53 5.58 2.99
N ASP A 626 19.65 6.22 3.23
CA ASP A 626 19.81 7.34 4.16
C ASP A 626 20.75 8.38 3.54
N LEU A 627 20.18 9.16 2.60
CA LEU A 627 20.97 10.12 1.83
C LEU A 627 21.52 11.29 2.65
N PRO A 628 20.85 11.78 3.70
CA PRO A 628 21.47 12.72 4.63
C PRO A 628 22.79 12.21 5.23
N ALA A 629 22.88 10.90 5.49
CA ALA A 629 24.09 10.22 5.98
C ALA A 629 24.97 9.65 4.84
N ASP A 630 24.68 9.97 3.59
CA ASP A 630 25.37 9.47 2.38
C ASP A 630 25.48 7.94 2.32
N THR A 631 24.44 7.24 2.82
CA THR A 631 24.44 5.79 3.01
C THR A 631 23.29 5.12 2.24
N LEU A 632 23.60 4.00 1.56
CA LEU A 632 22.64 3.04 1.06
C LEU A 632 22.63 1.84 2.01
N ALA A 633 21.63 1.74 2.87
CA ALA A 633 21.53 0.63 3.81
C ALA A 633 20.70 -0.51 3.22
N PHE A 634 21.17 -1.74 3.47
CA PHE A 634 20.49 -2.98 3.16
C PHE A 634 20.39 -3.84 4.42
N GLU A 635 19.19 -4.22 4.79
CA GLU A 635 18.89 -5.14 5.89
C GLU A 635 18.02 -6.31 5.40
N PRO A 636 18.53 -7.14 4.47
CA PRO A 636 17.72 -8.17 3.81
C PRO A 636 17.27 -9.26 4.78
N ALA A 637 16.08 -9.81 4.45
CA ALA A 637 15.55 -11.02 5.06
C ALA A 637 14.98 -11.92 3.95
N ILE A 638 15.89 -12.47 3.13
CA ILE A 638 15.52 -13.21 1.92
C ILE A 638 14.91 -14.56 2.30
N PRO A 639 13.68 -14.89 1.87
CA PRO A 639 13.07 -16.19 2.11
C PRO A 639 13.92 -17.33 1.53
N ALA A 640 13.87 -18.50 2.16
CA ALA A 640 14.60 -19.67 1.65
C ALA A 640 14.16 -20.07 0.23
N ALA A 641 12.91 -19.79 -0.13
CA ALA A 641 12.35 -20.05 -1.46
C ALA A 641 12.98 -19.19 -2.58
N TRP A 642 13.58 -18.05 -2.25
CA TRP A 642 14.21 -17.20 -3.28
C TRP A 642 15.63 -17.66 -3.54
N THR A 643 15.86 -18.26 -4.70
CA THR A 643 17.20 -18.68 -5.15
C THR A 643 17.93 -17.57 -5.90
N ARG A 644 17.18 -16.62 -6.49
CA ARG A 644 17.70 -15.45 -7.19
C ARG A 644 16.69 -14.31 -7.21
N PHE A 645 17.15 -13.09 -7.32
CA PHE A 645 16.36 -11.94 -7.73
C PHE A 645 17.23 -10.89 -8.40
N GLY A 646 16.61 -10.06 -9.25
CA GLY A 646 17.17 -8.82 -9.75
C GLY A 646 16.30 -7.64 -9.32
N ALA A 647 16.92 -6.53 -8.89
CA ALA A 647 16.20 -5.34 -8.47
C ALA A 647 16.82 -4.05 -9.01
N LEU A 648 15.96 -3.07 -9.32
CA LEU A 648 16.32 -1.68 -9.59
C LEU A 648 15.67 -0.82 -8.51
N LEU A 649 16.49 -0.17 -7.71
CA LEU A 649 16.09 0.50 -6.47
C LEU A 649 16.40 1.99 -6.58
N PRO A 650 15.40 2.83 -6.87
CA PRO A 650 15.58 4.27 -7.05
C PRO A 650 15.81 4.99 -5.71
N PHE A 651 16.60 6.07 -5.77
CA PHE A 651 16.80 7.03 -4.68
C PHE A 651 17.31 8.36 -5.25
N GLY A 652 17.34 9.41 -4.43
CA GLY A 652 17.86 10.72 -4.84
C GLY A 652 17.14 11.33 -6.04
N ALA A 653 17.86 12.14 -6.76
CA ALA A 653 17.37 12.81 -7.98
C ALA A 653 17.74 12.00 -9.24
N GLY A 654 17.01 10.91 -9.51
CA GLY A 654 17.24 10.07 -10.69
C GLY A 654 18.42 9.10 -10.55
N GLU A 655 18.84 8.82 -9.32
CA GLU A 655 19.85 7.79 -9.03
C GLU A 655 19.17 6.45 -8.72
N GLU A 656 19.85 5.34 -8.99
CA GLU A 656 19.39 3.99 -8.62
C GLU A 656 20.57 3.07 -8.31
N VAL A 657 20.30 2.03 -7.52
CA VAL A 657 21.20 0.90 -7.38
C VAL A 657 20.57 -0.35 -7.99
N ALA A 658 21.28 -0.95 -8.96
CA ALA A 658 20.93 -2.25 -9.51
C ALA A 658 21.52 -3.34 -8.62
N VAL A 659 20.71 -4.34 -8.30
CA VAL A 659 21.10 -5.46 -7.42
C VAL A 659 20.80 -6.77 -8.13
N ASP A 660 21.81 -7.65 -8.18
CA ASP A 660 21.67 -9.05 -8.57
C ASP A 660 21.96 -9.93 -7.36
N PHE A 661 21.06 -10.84 -7.04
CA PHE A 661 21.21 -11.80 -5.93
C PHE A 661 21.10 -13.23 -6.44
N VAL A 662 22.04 -14.07 -5.98
CA VAL A 662 22.01 -15.51 -6.22
C VAL A 662 22.37 -16.24 -4.93
N ARG A 663 21.56 -17.21 -4.55
CA ARG A 663 21.81 -18.16 -3.47
C ARG A 663 22.16 -19.53 -4.02
N SER A 664 23.25 -20.11 -3.51
CA SER A 664 23.73 -21.43 -3.85
C SER A 664 24.18 -22.19 -2.61
N THR A 665 24.59 -23.44 -2.76
CA THR A 665 25.18 -24.25 -1.66
C THR A 665 26.44 -23.61 -1.09
N GLY A 666 27.13 -22.74 -1.84
CA GLY A 666 28.33 -22.00 -1.41
C GLY A 666 28.05 -20.72 -0.62
N GLY A 667 26.78 -20.33 -0.45
CA GLY A 667 26.40 -19.09 0.22
C GLY A 667 25.63 -18.13 -0.70
N GLU A 668 25.54 -16.87 -0.26
CA GLU A 668 24.84 -15.81 -0.97
C GLU A 668 25.83 -14.89 -1.69
N ARG A 669 25.47 -14.52 -2.92
CA ARG A 669 26.21 -13.57 -3.73
C ARG A 669 25.31 -12.42 -4.12
N TRP A 670 25.77 -11.20 -3.87
CA TRP A 670 25.12 -9.95 -4.20
C TRP A 670 26.01 -9.15 -5.14
N THR A 671 25.52 -8.72 -6.28
CA THR A 671 26.23 -7.80 -7.16
C THR A 671 25.48 -6.47 -7.16
N PHE A 672 26.21 -5.40 -6.86
CA PHE A 672 25.67 -4.04 -6.80
C PHE A 672 26.28 -3.21 -7.90
N THR A 673 25.46 -2.46 -8.62
CA THR A 673 25.89 -1.45 -9.59
C THR A 673 25.20 -0.13 -9.28
N LEU A 674 25.95 0.88 -8.92
CA LEU A 674 25.44 2.22 -8.66
C LEU A 674 25.30 2.97 -9.98
N ARG A 675 24.09 3.44 -10.28
CA ARG A 675 23.79 4.38 -11.35
C ARG A 675 23.50 5.73 -10.73
N GLY A 676 24.55 6.54 -10.55
CA GLY A 676 24.50 7.80 -9.84
C GLY A 676 25.70 8.68 -10.19
N THR A 677 25.78 9.85 -9.57
CA THR A 677 26.77 10.90 -9.88
C THR A 677 27.98 10.87 -8.97
N LYS A 678 27.88 10.26 -7.78
CA LYS A 678 28.96 10.18 -6.79
C LYS A 678 29.00 8.82 -6.09
N SER A 679 30.12 8.49 -5.50
CA SER A 679 30.26 7.29 -4.66
C SER A 679 29.39 7.39 -3.41
N ARG A 680 28.89 6.24 -2.96
CA ARG A 680 28.05 6.11 -1.76
C ARG A 680 28.63 5.05 -0.81
N THR A 681 28.40 5.20 0.48
CA THR A 681 28.64 4.10 1.43
C THR A 681 27.49 3.10 1.33
N LEU A 682 27.79 1.84 1.03
CA LEU A 682 26.82 0.76 1.17
C LEU A 682 27.05 0.05 2.51
N ARG A 683 26.00 -0.06 3.32
CA ARG A 683 25.97 -0.79 4.59
C ARG A 683 25.05 -1.99 4.44
N MET A 684 25.58 -3.18 4.60
CA MET A 684 24.86 -4.45 4.49
C MET A 684 24.78 -5.11 5.86
N ALA A 685 23.55 -5.40 6.35
CA ALA A 685 23.30 -6.12 7.59
C ALA A 685 22.49 -7.39 7.31
N TRP A 686 23.14 -8.54 7.23
CA TRP A 686 22.52 -9.83 6.85
C TRP A 686 22.24 -10.74 8.04
N LEU A 687 21.27 -11.64 7.86
CA LEU A 687 20.91 -12.67 8.83
C LEU A 687 21.91 -13.83 8.81
N ASN A 688 22.30 -14.27 10.00
CA ASN A 688 23.05 -15.51 10.20
C ASN A 688 22.09 -16.67 10.48
N ALA A 689 22.58 -17.91 10.40
CA ALA A 689 21.81 -19.11 10.68
C ALA A 689 21.21 -19.16 12.11
N ASP A 690 21.87 -18.52 13.08
CA ASP A 690 21.39 -18.38 14.46
C ASP A 690 20.40 -17.21 14.66
N LYS A 691 19.96 -16.58 13.57
CA LYS A 691 19.08 -15.40 13.55
C LYS A 691 19.69 -14.11 14.17
N SER A 692 20.98 -14.09 14.45
CA SER A 692 21.71 -12.83 14.70
C SER A 692 21.92 -12.09 13.38
N ARG A 693 22.25 -10.79 13.44
CA ARG A 693 22.67 -10.02 12.25
C ARG A 693 24.12 -9.64 12.33
N SER A 694 24.82 -9.85 11.22
CA SER A 694 26.17 -9.35 10.97
C SER A 694 26.11 -8.18 10.01
N GLN A 695 27.10 -7.27 10.10
CA GLN A 695 27.17 -6.06 9.29
C GLN A 695 28.56 -5.84 8.73
N ALA A 696 28.61 -5.38 7.47
CA ALA A 696 29.81 -4.82 6.84
C ALA A 696 29.44 -3.54 6.08
N ALA A 697 30.42 -2.69 5.80
CA ALA A 697 30.25 -1.51 4.97
C ALA A 697 31.41 -1.39 3.97
N PHE A 698 31.12 -0.81 2.80
CA PHE A 698 32.09 -0.56 1.74
C PHE A 698 31.60 0.60 0.84
N THR A 699 32.54 1.12 0.03
CA THR A 699 32.21 2.20 -0.92
C THR A 699 31.75 1.61 -2.25
N LEU A 700 30.65 2.15 -2.77
CA LEU A 700 30.08 1.83 -4.07
C LEU A 700 30.33 3.01 -5.02
N ALA A 701 31.16 2.81 -6.04
CA ALA A 701 31.46 3.85 -7.03
C ALA A 701 30.48 3.76 -8.23
N PRO A 702 30.13 4.91 -8.86
CA PRO A 702 29.24 4.92 -10.02
C PRO A 702 29.76 4.05 -11.18
N GLY A 703 28.85 3.29 -11.80
CA GLY A 703 29.11 2.48 -13.00
C GLY A 703 30.00 1.25 -12.80
N LYS A 704 30.60 1.08 -11.61
CA LYS A 704 31.48 -0.05 -11.32
C LYS A 704 30.73 -1.12 -10.53
N PRO A 705 30.42 -2.29 -11.11
CA PRO A 705 29.82 -3.38 -10.36
C PRO A 705 30.82 -3.93 -9.32
N VAL A 706 30.28 -4.29 -8.14
CA VAL A 706 31.04 -4.96 -7.09
C VAL A 706 30.27 -6.18 -6.62
N THR A 707 30.97 -7.25 -6.27
CA THR A 707 30.38 -8.51 -5.81
C THR A 707 30.67 -8.75 -4.34
N LEU A 708 29.60 -8.83 -3.54
CA LEU A 708 29.65 -9.17 -2.12
C LEU A 708 29.24 -10.63 -1.95
N ALA A 709 30.14 -11.45 -1.44
CA ALA A 709 29.88 -12.82 -1.02
C ALA A 709 29.64 -12.86 0.49
N LEU A 710 28.52 -13.44 0.92
CA LEU A 710 28.10 -13.55 2.31
C LEU A 710 28.10 -15.01 2.80
N GLY A 711 28.61 -15.21 4.01
CA GLY A 711 28.51 -16.44 4.77
C GLY A 711 28.25 -16.15 6.24
N THR A 712 28.12 -17.17 7.07
CA THR A 712 27.88 -16.98 8.50
C THR A 712 29.00 -16.14 9.13
N ARG A 713 28.67 -14.91 9.54
CA ARG A 713 29.60 -13.93 10.15
C ARG A 713 30.85 -13.62 9.31
N ARG A 714 30.76 -13.78 7.99
CA ARG A 714 31.85 -13.54 7.04
C ARG A 714 31.32 -12.80 5.82
N ALA A 715 32.17 -11.91 5.29
CA ALA A 715 31.89 -11.21 4.04
C ALA A 715 33.19 -11.01 3.24
N ALA A 716 33.07 -11.10 1.92
CA ALA A 716 34.16 -10.77 0.99
C ALA A 716 33.62 -9.89 -0.14
N LEU A 717 34.32 -8.79 -0.45
CA LEU A 717 34.04 -7.92 -1.58
C LEU A 717 35.07 -8.17 -2.67
N ASP A 718 34.62 -8.55 -3.86
CA ASP A 718 35.49 -8.91 -5.01
C ASP A 718 36.61 -9.89 -4.59
N GLY A 719 36.25 -10.90 -3.79
CA GLY A 719 37.16 -11.91 -3.27
C GLY A 719 38.02 -11.48 -2.07
N ARG A 720 38.01 -10.20 -1.66
CA ARG A 720 38.76 -9.69 -0.54
C ARG A 720 37.93 -9.67 0.73
N ARG A 721 38.45 -10.20 1.82
CA ARG A 721 37.77 -10.25 3.13
C ARG A 721 37.45 -8.84 3.62
N LEU A 722 36.16 -8.64 4.01
CA LEU A 722 35.72 -7.44 4.70
C LEU A 722 35.75 -7.61 6.23
N ALA A 723 35.91 -6.48 6.94
CA ALA A 723 35.65 -6.42 8.37
C ALA A 723 34.13 -6.58 8.64
N VAL A 724 33.81 -7.50 9.55
CA VAL A 724 32.43 -7.81 9.94
C VAL A 724 32.26 -7.55 11.42
N ARG A 725 31.19 -6.84 11.79
CA ARG A 725 30.76 -6.68 13.18
C ARG A 725 29.38 -7.25 13.41
N GLN A 726 29.01 -7.54 14.64
CA GLN A 726 27.65 -7.88 14.99
C GLN A 726 26.78 -6.63 14.97
N ALA A 727 25.66 -6.68 14.23
CA ALA A 727 24.69 -5.60 14.16
C ALA A 727 23.55 -5.79 15.18
N ARG A 728 23.07 -7.04 15.32
CA ARG A 728 22.00 -7.39 16.28
C ARG A 728 22.23 -8.79 16.83
N PRO A 729 22.04 -9.02 18.15
CA PRO A 729 22.08 -10.36 18.73
C PRO A 729 20.90 -11.22 18.26
N SER A 730 21.00 -12.53 18.45
CA SER A 730 19.87 -13.45 18.24
C SER A 730 18.89 -13.39 19.41
N TYR A 731 17.61 -13.37 19.09
CA TYR A 731 16.50 -13.49 20.04
C TYR A 731 15.72 -14.80 19.84
N ALA A 732 16.28 -15.76 19.12
CA ALA A 732 15.65 -17.05 18.84
C ALA A 732 15.26 -17.80 20.11
N GLY A 733 16.06 -17.73 21.18
CA GLY A 733 15.75 -18.32 22.48
C GLY A 733 14.51 -17.69 23.15
N THR A 734 14.30 -16.38 23.00
CA THR A 734 13.14 -15.67 23.55
C THR A 734 11.88 -15.96 22.75
N ILE A 735 11.98 -15.97 21.43
CA ILE A 735 10.82 -16.17 20.53
C ILE A 735 10.44 -17.64 20.43
N GLY A 736 11.41 -18.53 20.25
CA GLY A 736 11.15 -19.96 20.00
C GLY A 736 10.59 -20.22 18.60
N THR A 737 9.71 -21.17 18.48
CA THR A 737 9.04 -21.51 17.22
C THR A 737 7.77 -20.68 17.07
N LEU A 738 7.62 -20.01 15.91
CA LEU A 738 6.41 -19.34 15.51
C LEU A 738 5.66 -20.15 14.46
N ARG A 739 4.33 -20.15 14.55
CA ARG A 739 3.42 -20.81 13.62
C ARG A 739 2.15 -19.95 13.48
N PHE A 740 1.39 -20.19 12.43
CA PHE A 740 0.05 -19.65 12.31
C PHE A 740 -0.86 -20.16 13.42
N VAL A 741 -1.75 -19.30 13.88
CA VAL A 741 -2.81 -19.64 14.83
C VAL A 741 -3.81 -20.58 14.16
N THR A 742 -4.24 -21.61 14.87
CA THR A 742 -5.34 -22.47 14.43
C THR A 742 -6.66 -21.76 14.71
N PRO A 743 -7.50 -21.51 13.70
CA PRO A 743 -8.81 -20.93 13.91
C PRO A 743 -9.68 -21.78 14.84
N LYS A 744 -10.35 -21.17 15.81
CA LYS A 744 -11.38 -21.84 16.61
C LYS A 744 -12.64 -22.01 15.79
N THR A 745 -13.45 -23.02 16.15
CA THR A 745 -14.80 -23.13 15.63
C THR A 745 -15.64 -21.99 16.21
N TYR A 746 -16.29 -21.24 15.34
CA TYR A 746 -17.14 -20.10 15.70
C TYR A 746 -18.59 -20.41 15.35
N ARG A 747 -19.47 -20.29 16.34
CA ARG A 747 -20.91 -20.30 16.14
C ARG A 747 -21.45 -18.94 16.48
N SER A 748 -22.21 -18.34 15.55
CA SER A 748 -22.75 -17.00 15.74
C SER A 748 -23.66 -16.89 16.97
N GLU A 749 -24.37 -17.98 17.30
CA GLU A 749 -25.26 -18.06 18.46
C GLU A 749 -24.53 -18.09 19.81
N ASP A 750 -23.24 -18.37 19.84
CA ASP A 750 -22.42 -18.35 21.06
C ASP A 750 -22.16 -16.90 21.56
N PHE A 751 -22.52 -15.89 20.74
CA PHE A 751 -22.29 -14.49 21.03
C PHE A 751 -23.59 -13.73 21.22
N PRO A 752 -23.70 -12.87 22.26
CA PRO A 752 -24.91 -12.11 22.51
C PRO A 752 -25.23 -11.14 21.40
N MET A 753 -26.51 -11.00 21.08
CA MET A 753 -27.01 -10.06 20.08
C MET A 753 -26.82 -8.61 20.54
N LEU A 754 -26.06 -7.83 19.77
CA LEU A 754 -25.83 -6.41 20.00
C LEU A 754 -26.76 -5.57 19.12
N ARG A 755 -28.07 -5.74 19.28
CA ARG A 755 -29.07 -4.98 18.51
C ARG A 755 -29.44 -3.64 19.13
N SER A 756 -29.16 -3.45 20.42
CA SER A 756 -29.51 -2.21 21.13
C SER A 756 -28.27 -1.58 21.79
N ARG A 757 -28.36 -0.28 21.98
CA ARG A 757 -27.36 0.53 22.69
C ARG A 757 -27.17 0.02 24.15
N ASP A 758 -28.24 -0.43 24.79
CA ASP A 758 -28.18 -0.89 26.17
C ASP A 758 -27.52 -2.28 26.27
N ALA A 759 -27.75 -3.16 25.30
CA ALA A 759 -27.04 -4.44 25.20
C ALA A 759 -25.54 -4.27 25.01
N LEU A 760 -25.13 -3.34 24.15
CA LEU A 760 -23.73 -2.99 23.94
C LEU A 760 -23.10 -2.46 25.23
N ARG A 761 -23.74 -1.47 25.88
CA ARG A 761 -23.24 -0.89 27.11
C ARG A 761 -23.03 -1.94 28.18
N GLY A 762 -23.99 -2.83 28.38
CA GLY A 762 -23.90 -3.92 29.35
C GLY A 762 -22.81 -4.95 29.04
N ILE A 763 -22.39 -5.09 27.77
CA ILE A 763 -21.27 -5.98 27.41
C ILE A 763 -19.93 -5.27 27.63
N ILE A 764 -19.79 -4.02 27.23
CA ILE A 764 -18.60 -3.21 27.52
C ILE A 764 -18.37 -3.18 29.03
N GLU A 765 -19.37 -2.81 29.79
CA GLU A 765 -19.28 -2.74 31.27
C GLU A 765 -18.92 -4.09 31.91
N ARG A 766 -19.41 -5.22 31.41
CA ARG A 766 -19.11 -6.56 31.96
C ARG A 766 -17.72 -7.07 31.59
N HIS A 767 -17.16 -6.68 30.44
CA HIS A 767 -15.92 -7.25 29.93
C HIS A 767 -14.71 -6.30 30.02
N GLU A 768 -14.92 -5.00 30.12
CA GLU A 768 -13.83 -4.04 30.32
C GLU A 768 -13.42 -3.85 31.78
N TYR A 769 -14.29 -4.17 32.74
CA TYR A 769 -14.04 -3.99 34.18
C TYR A 769 -13.75 -5.30 34.94
N ARG A 770 -13.55 -6.40 34.22
CA ARG A 770 -13.03 -7.66 34.73
C ARG A 770 -11.69 -7.98 34.06
#